data_b797f71e48144d90d006739c7abb8729
#
_entry.id   b797f71e48144d90d006739c7abb8729
#
_cell.length_a   1.000
_cell.length_b   1.000
_cell.length_c   1.000
_cell.angle_alpha   90.00
_cell.angle_beta   90.00
_cell.angle_gamma   90.00
#
_symmetry.space_group_name_H-M   'P 1'
#
loop_
_entity.id
_entity.type
_entity.pdbx_description
1 polymer ?
#
loop_
_entity_poly.entity_id
_entity_poly.type
_entity_poly.pdbx_seq_one_letter_code
_entity_poly.pdbx_strand_id
1 'polypeptide(L)'
;MKKLTLSLVLLAGTFAVQAQKAATEKGLEINYMDKSVRPQDDFYNFVNGSWMKTAKIPSDKPTWGSFNKLADDTDNNSMTILNSLLKDKFAEGSEGKKIQDLYATYMNMTKRNADGIKPIQENISKIDKIKNLIDLQNYLVSVTKEGENNFYGWGVYSDLKDSNMNAVYLGDASLGLGRDYYQKEDAKNTEAIAEYQKYVASMLKELGYTNADTAAKGIVEYEKSIAKTLLTNEQSRDNTLQYNPKTMAELKTLVKNVDIPAYLKKVGVNTDRVIIGELGYYKNFDQLVNEKNLSVIKDYLKFHMISGNASYLSEKLGDMKFAFYGKYLRGQQEQRALNKRGYELINGSLGEAFGKLYVEKYFPAEAKAQMVELIDYLKKSFVVHINGLTWMSSTTKEKALQKLNKFTVKVAYPDKWKDYSKLVITSEAKGGTLYKNLQNIGEWQYSRELAKIGKPVDKTEWGMTPQTVNAYYNPVNNEIVFPAAILQPPFFNPHADAAVNFGGIGAVIGHEMSHGFDDSGAQFDADGNLVDWWTPEDKANFEKATKSLAAQYDKYEPVKGTFVNGTFTNGENIADLGGVNIAYDALQMYLKDKGNPGTISGYTQDQRFFMSWATVWRTLSSEKYMINQVKTDPHSPGYFRSFAPLINVDAFYKAFDLKKGDKLYKTPEERIKIW
;
A
#
# COMPACT_ATOMS: atom_id res chain seq x y z
N MET A 1 -62.13 1.53 -28.24
CA MET A 1 -61.01 1.33 -27.30
C MET A 1 -59.85 0.62 -28.01
N LYS A 2 -59.18 1.28 -28.95
CA LYS A 2 -57.98 0.75 -29.64
C LYS A 2 -57.15 1.90 -30.24
N LYS A 3 -56.70 2.87 -29.44
CA LYS A 3 -55.75 3.93 -29.90
C LYS A 3 -54.85 4.48 -28.78
N LEU A 4 -54.70 3.77 -27.61
CA LEU A 4 -53.85 4.27 -26.51
C LEU A 4 -52.59 3.43 -26.25
N THR A 5 -52.31 2.37 -27.02
CA THR A 5 -51.18 1.43 -26.74
C THR A 5 -49.96 1.66 -27.61
N LEU A 6 -49.98 2.58 -28.58
CA LEU A 6 -48.84 2.78 -29.49
C LEU A 6 -47.89 3.93 -29.06
N SER A 7 -48.30 4.81 -28.16
CA SER A 7 -47.49 5.98 -27.75
C SER A 7 -46.52 5.70 -26.62
N LEU A 8 -46.73 4.61 -25.81
CA LEU A 8 -45.82 4.29 -24.71
C LEU A 8 -44.55 3.53 -25.13
N VAL A 9 -44.60 2.80 -26.24
CA VAL A 9 -43.44 2.02 -26.73
C VAL A 9 -42.40 2.93 -27.41
N LEU A 10 -42.81 4.02 -28.05
CA LEU A 10 -41.88 4.98 -28.67
C LEU A 10 -41.14 5.87 -27.64
N LEU A 11 -41.76 6.20 -26.47
CA LEU A 11 -41.08 6.98 -25.45
C LEU A 11 -40.05 6.13 -24.67
N ALA A 12 -40.29 4.86 -24.46
CA ALA A 12 -39.35 3.97 -23.79
C ALA A 12 -38.09 3.70 -24.64
N GLY A 13 -38.26 3.60 -25.98
CA GLY A 13 -37.13 3.42 -26.91
C GLY A 13 -36.20 4.63 -27.01
N THR A 14 -36.75 5.84 -26.94
CA THR A 14 -35.96 7.08 -27.00
C THR A 14 -35.20 7.35 -25.69
N PHE A 15 -35.76 7.00 -24.53
CA PHE A 15 -35.05 7.10 -23.25
C PHE A 15 -33.91 6.08 -23.12
N ALA A 16 -34.09 4.86 -23.61
CA ALA A 16 -33.03 3.84 -23.60
C ALA A 16 -31.87 4.21 -24.53
N VAL A 17 -32.14 4.74 -25.72
CA VAL A 17 -31.11 5.19 -26.67
C VAL A 17 -30.40 6.44 -26.18
N GLN A 18 -31.09 7.38 -25.52
CA GLN A 18 -30.44 8.54 -24.89
C GLN A 18 -29.63 8.15 -23.65
N ALA A 19 -30.09 7.21 -22.83
CA ALA A 19 -29.34 6.70 -21.69
C ALA A 19 -28.08 5.94 -22.14
N GLN A 20 -28.16 5.14 -23.21
CA GLN A 20 -27.03 4.43 -23.79
C GLN A 20 -26.04 5.37 -24.46
N LYS A 21 -26.49 6.44 -25.14
CA LYS A 21 -25.63 7.47 -25.71
C LYS A 21 -24.95 8.32 -24.61
N ALA A 22 -25.66 8.63 -23.51
CA ALA A 22 -25.10 9.31 -22.35
C ALA A 22 -24.10 8.43 -21.57
N ALA A 23 -24.22 7.10 -21.63
CA ALA A 23 -23.27 6.17 -21.01
C ALA A 23 -21.97 6.05 -21.83
N THR A 24 -22.02 6.15 -23.14
CA THR A 24 -20.84 6.13 -24.02
C THR A 24 -20.05 7.45 -24.02
N GLU A 25 -20.67 8.56 -23.66
CA GLU A 25 -20.00 9.85 -23.46
C GLU A 25 -19.26 9.99 -22.12
N LYS A 26 -19.43 9.07 -21.20
CA LYS A 26 -18.96 9.12 -19.79
C LYS A 26 -17.56 8.53 -19.54
N GLY A 27 -16.68 8.49 -20.52
CA GLY A 27 -15.28 8.14 -20.27
C GLY A 27 -14.58 9.16 -19.37
N LEU A 28 -14.85 10.47 -19.56
CA LEU A 28 -14.37 11.56 -18.72
C LEU A 28 -15.53 12.30 -18.06
N GLU A 29 -15.36 12.65 -16.79
CA GLU A 29 -16.34 13.45 -16.02
C GLU A 29 -16.15 14.95 -16.29
N ILE A 30 -16.40 15.40 -17.54
CA ILE A 30 -16.17 16.78 -18.00
C ILE A 30 -16.94 17.84 -17.21
N ASN A 31 -18.02 17.48 -16.53
CA ASN A 31 -18.77 18.34 -15.62
C ASN A 31 -18.02 18.70 -14.33
N TYR A 32 -16.96 17.98 -14.01
CA TYR A 32 -16.07 18.27 -12.87
C TYR A 32 -14.94 19.24 -13.21
N MET A 33 -14.78 19.57 -14.49
CA MET A 33 -13.78 20.53 -14.95
C MET A 33 -14.15 21.97 -14.56
N ASP A 34 -13.11 22.76 -14.30
CA ASP A 34 -13.26 24.22 -14.17
C ASP A 34 -12.66 24.91 -15.39
N LYS A 35 -13.50 25.20 -16.38
CA LYS A 35 -13.10 25.85 -17.63
C LYS A 35 -12.64 27.30 -17.49
N SER A 36 -12.81 27.91 -16.31
CA SER A 36 -12.28 29.23 -16.01
C SER A 36 -10.76 29.19 -15.66
N VAL A 37 -10.24 28.01 -15.34
CA VAL A 37 -8.82 27.77 -15.08
C VAL A 37 -8.11 27.42 -16.37
N ARG A 38 -6.97 28.06 -16.63
CA ARG A 38 -6.13 27.72 -17.79
C ARG A 38 -5.35 26.42 -17.51
N PRO A 39 -5.40 25.41 -18.38
CA PRO A 39 -4.69 24.14 -18.20
C PRO A 39 -3.16 24.33 -18.12
N GLN A 40 -2.63 25.39 -18.74
CA GLN A 40 -1.21 25.75 -18.74
C GLN A 40 -0.72 26.30 -17.40
N ASP A 41 -1.66 26.78 -16.56
CA ASP A 41 -1.32 27.41 -15.27
C ASP A 41 -1.63 26.50 -14.08
N ASP A 42 -2.71 25.71 -14.17
CA ASP A 42 -3.13 24.77 -13.14
C ASP A 42 -3.95 23.64 -13.76
N PHE A 43 -3.26 22.61 -14.20
CA PHE A 43 -3.88 21.48 -14.90
C PHE A 43 -4.80 20.67 -13.99
N TYR A 44 -4.43 20.52 -12.71
CA TYR A 44 -5.26 19.80 -11.73
C TYR A 44 -6.63 20.45 -11.57
N ASN A 45 -6.66 21.75 -11.31
CA ASN A 45 -7.94 22.46 -11.15
C ASN A 45 -8.68 22.66 -12.49
N PHE A 46 -8.00 22.73 -13.62
CA PHE A 46 -8.67 22.68 -14.92
C PHE A 46 -9.50 21.40 -15.06
N VAL A 47 -8.94 20.23 -14.72
CA VAL A 47 -9.64 18.94 -14.85
C VAL A 47 -10.61 18.69 -13.69
N ASN A 48 -10.28 19.06 -12.46
CA ASN A 48 -10.99 18.65 -11.25
C ASN A 48 -11.64 19.82 -10.47
N GLY A 49 -11.48 21.08 -10.92
CA GLY A 49 -11.79 22.26 -10.10
C GLY A 49 -13.25 22.42 -9.70
N SER A 50 -14.22 22.04 -10.54
CA SER A 50 -15.63 22.07 -10.16
C SER A 50 -15.96 20.99 -9.13
N TRP A 51 -15.34 19.83 -9.23
CA TRP A 51 -15.44 18.80 -8.20
C TRP A 51 -14.82 19.27 -6.88
N MET A 52 -13.63 19.88 -6.91
CA MET A 52 -12.94 20.41 -5.71
C MET A 52 -13.78 21.43 -4.94
N LYS A 53 -14.57 22.25 -5.65
CA LYS A 53 -15.46 23.24 -5.03
C LYS A 53 -16.65 22.64 -4.31
N THR A 54 -17.08 21.45 -4.68
CA THR A 54 -18.32 20.82 -4.20
C THR A 54 -18.09 19.58 -3.35
N ALA A 55 -16.96 18.89 -3.53
CA ALA A 55 -16.61 17.68 -2.80
C ALA A 55 -16.37 17.97 -1.32
N LYS A 56 -16.72 16.99 -0.49
CA LYS A 56 -16.42 17.00 0.95
C LYS A 56 -15.79 15.67 1.31
N ILE A 57 -14.83 15.69 2.22
CA ILE A 57 -14.28 14.48 2.81
C ILE A 57 -15.37 13.88 3.73
N PRO A 58 -15.77 12.61 3.53
CA PRO A 58 -16.66 11.93 4.47
C PRO A 58 -16.07 11.91 5.88
N SER A 59 -16.91 12.01 6.91
CA SER A 59 -16.46 12.10 8.31
C SER A 59 -15.61 10.91 8.75
N ASP A 60 -15.86 9.74 8.17
CA ASP A 60 -15.14 8.48 8.44
C ASP A 60 -13.89 8.27 7.59
N LYS A 61 -13.44 9.30 6.85
CA LYS A 61 -12.27 9.23 5.97
C LYS A 61 -11.34 10.43 6.18
N PRO A 62 -10.02 10.28 6.01
CA PRO A 62 -9.06 11.39 6.05
C PRO A 62 -8.89 12.09 4.69
N THR A 63 -9.30 11.40 3.60
CA THR A 63 -9.18 11.85 2.22
C THR A 63 -10.39 11.44 1.41
N TRP A 64 -10.65 12.14 0.31
CA TRP A 64 -11.69 11.77 -0.64
C TRP A 64 -11.24 12.08 -2.06
N GLY A 65 -11.42 11.13 -2.99
CA GLY A 65 -11.01 11.26 -4.36
C GLY A 65 -11.30 10.00 -5.18
N SER A 66 -10.68 9.85 -6.34
CA SER A 66 -10.95 8.75 -7.27
C SER A 66 -10.69 7.37 -6.66
N PHE A 67 -9.53 7.19 -6.03
CA PHE A 67 -9.19 5.93 -5.32
C PHE A 67 -10.17 5.65 -4.17
N ASN A 68 -10.47 6.68 -3.35
CA ASN A 68 -11.35 6.51 -2.20
C ASN A 68 -12.80 6.19 -2.62
N LYS A 69 -13.28 6.82 -3.70
CA LYS A 69 -14.62 6.54 -4.23
C LYS A 69 -14.72 5.10 -4.72
N LEU A 70 -13.75 4.64 -5.51
CA LEU A 70 -13.74 3.27 -6.00
C LEU A 70 -13.58 2.26 -4.85
N ALA A 71 -12.73 2.56 -3.85
CA ALA A 71 -12.60 1.73 -2.66
C ALA A 71 -13.92 1.66 -1.86
N ASP A 72 -14.64 2.77 -1.73
CA ASP A 72 -15.95 2.78 -1.04
C ASP A 72 -17.02 2.01 -1.83
N ASP A 73 -17.03 2.10 -3.16
CA ASP A 73 -17.91 1.30 -4.02
C ASP A 73 -17.58 -0.21 -3.89
N THR A 74 -16.29 -0.55 -3.86
CA THR A 74 -15.80 -1.93 -3.63
C THR A 74 -16.22 -2.45 -2.25
N ASP A 75 -16.12 -1.62 -1.21
CA ASP A 75 -16.60 -1.95 0.14
C ASP A 75 -18.11 -2.19 0.16
N ASN A 76 -18.90 -1.33 -0.51
CA ASN A 76 -20.36 -1.48 -0.58
C ASN A 76 -20.77 -2.76 -1.34
N ASN A 77 -20.05 -3.09 -2.42
CA ASN A 77 -20.19 -4.34 -3.16
C ASN A 77 -19.86 -5.56 -2.26
N SER A 78 -18.78 -5.47 -1.52
CA SER A 78 -18.34 -6.50 -0.58
C SER A 78 -19.32 -6.66 0.59
N MET A 79 -19.83 -5.57 1.13
CA MET A 79 -20.89 -5.62 2.14
C MET A 79 -22.18 -6.28 1.62
N THR A 80 -22.51 -6.10 0.34
CA THR A 80 -23.64 -6.79 -0.31
C THR A 80 -23.41 -8.30 -0.35
N ILE A 81 -22.20 -8.77 -0.68
CA ILE A 81 -21.83 -10.20 -0.63
C ILE A 81 -21.90 -10.69 0.82
N LEU A 82 -21.27 -10.00 1.75
CA LEU A 82 -21.22 -10.40 3.17
C LEU A 82 -22.63 -10.54 3.75
N ASN A 83 -23.51 -9.57 3.51
CA ASN A 83 -24.90 -9.60 3.99
C ASN A 83 -25.71 -10.77 3.40
N SER A 84 -25.38 -11.24 2.19
CA SER A 84 -25.94 -12.47 1.64
C SER A 84 -25.39 -13.71 2.37
N LEU A 85 -24.06 -13.79 2.49
CA LEU A 85 -23.38 -14.89 3.21
C LEU A 85 -23.91 -15.10 4.62
N LEU A 86 -24.20 -14.02 5.35
CA LEU A 86 -24.71 -14.10 6.72
C LEU A 86 -26.09 -14.77 6.84
N LYS A 87 -26.83 -14.89 5.74
CA LYS A 87 -28.15 -15.54 5.68
C LYS A 87 -28.08 -17.01 5.21
N ASP A 88 -26.97 -17.39 4.59
CA ASP A 88 -26.80 -18.71 4.01
C ASP A 88 -26.42 -19.75 5.08
N LYS A 89 -26.67 -21.02 4.77
CA LYS A 89 -26.26 -22.15 5.61
C LYS A 89 -25.00 -22.78 5.04
N PHE A 90 -23.96 -22.85 5.85
CA PHE A 90 -22.69 -23.45 5.48
C PHE A 90 -22.35 -24.65 6.35
N ALA A 91 -21.66 -25.63 5.76
CA ALA A 91 -21.10 -26.73 6.51
C ALA A 91 -20.00 -26.23 7.47
N GLU A 92 -19.88 -26.87 8.63
CA GLU A 92 -18.81 -26.59 9.60
C GLU A 92 -17.43 -26.70 8.91
N GLY A 93 -16.55 -25.73 9.23
CA GLY A 93 -15.20 -25.69 8.71
C GLY A 93 -15.06 -25.19 7.27
N SER A 94 -16.18 -24.95 6.53
CA SER A 94 -16.12 -24.34 5.21
C SER A 94 -15.68 -22.86 5.28
N GLU A 95 -15.16 -22.32 4.17
CA GLU A 95 -14.74 -20.91 4.09
C GLU A 95 -15.89 -19.96 4.44
N GLY A 96 -17.10 -20.20 3.92
CA GLY A 96 -18.29 -19.39 4.24
C GLY A 96 -18.64 -19.43 5.73
N LYS A 97 -18.56 -20.60 6.38
CA LYS A 97 -18.78 -20.71 7.83
C LYS A 97 -17.73 -19.97 8.64
N LYS A 98 -16.45 -20.07 8.27
CA LYS A 98 -15.36 -19.33 8.92
C LYS A 98 -15.55 -17.81 8.82
N ILE A 99 -15.99 -17.32 7.66
CA ILE A 99 -16.34 -15.89 7.47
C ILE A 99 -17.47 -15.48 8.40
N GLN A 100 -18.57 -16.25 8.44
CA GLN A 100 -19.70 -15.96 9.33
C GLN A 100 -19.29 -15.90 10.79
N ASP A 101 -18.55 -16.90 11.26
CA ASP A 101 -18.18 -17.02 12.67
C ASP A 101 -17.18 -15.94 13.11
N LEU A 102 -16.19 -15.63 12.27
CA LEU A 102 -15.24 -14.56 12.56
C LEU A 102 -15.95 -13.21 12.60
N TYR A 103 -16.82 -12.94 11.63
CA TYR A 103 -17.59 -11.68 11.59
C TYR A 103 -18.51 -11.56 12.80
N ALA A 104 -19.23 -12.63 13.19
CA ALA A 104 -20.10 -12.63 14.36
C ALA A 104 -19.34 -12.29 15.65
N THR A 105 -18.17 -12.93 15.87
CA THR A 105 -17.33 -12.65 17.05
C THR A 105 -16.80 -11.20 17.06
N TYR A 106 -16.56 -10.60 15.88
CA TYR A 106 -16.17 -9.18 15.77
C TYR A 106 -17.33 -8.25 16.12
N MET A 107 -18.53 -8.54 15.63
CA MET A 107 -19.72 -7.70 15.80
C MET A 107 -20.29 -7.76 17.23
N ASN A 108 -19.91 -8.75 18.04
CA ASN A 108 -20.41 -8.88 19.41
C ASN A 108 -19.77 -7.87 20.38
N MET A 109 -20.12 -6.59 20.22
CA MET A 109 -19.62 -5.51 21.07
C MET A 109 -20.05 -5.64 22.52
N THR A 110 -21.21 -6.25 22.79
CA THR A 110 -21.66 -6.52 24.17
C THR A 110 -20.65 -7.38 24.91
N LYS A 111 -20.23 -8.50 24.31
CA LYS A 111 -19.21 -9.37 24.91
C LYS A 111 -17.84 -8.68 24.97
N ARG A 112 -17.40 -8.04 23.90
CA ARG A 112 -16.12 -7.33 23.85
C ARG A 112 -16.02 -6.24 24.91
N ASN A 113 -17.10 -5.47 25.14
CA ASN A 113 -17.15 -4.45 26.18
C ASN A 113 -17.15 -5.06 27.59
N ALA A 114 -17.86 -6.18 27.80
CA ALA A 114 -17.86 -6.89 29.09
C ALA A 114 -16.50 -7.54 29.41
N ASP A 115 -15.79 -8.02 28.40
CA ASP A 115 -14.47 -8.61 28.55
C ASP A 115 -13.37 -7.54 28.79
N GLY A 116 -13.49 -6.35 28.20
CA GLY A 116 -12.51 -5.27 28.36
C GLY A 116 -11.09 -5.71 27.98
N ILE A 117 -10.14 -5.65 28.94
CA ILE A 117 -8.74 -6.07 28.76
C ILE A 117 -8.52 -7.56 29.10
N LYS A 118 -9.54 -8.30 29.57
CA LYS A 118 -9.38 -9.71 30.00
C LYS A 118 -8.70 -10.58 28.92
N PRO A 119 -9.01 -10.44 27.60
CA PRO A 119 -8.40 -11.27 26.57
C PRO A 119 -6.87 -11.21 26.54
N ILE A 120 -6.26 -10.07 26.88
CA ILE A 120 -4.80 -9.89 26.90
C ILE A 120 -4.19 -10.05 28.28
N GLN A 121 -5.00 -10.26 29.34
CA GLN A 121 -4.54 -10.24 30.74
C GLN A 121 -3.51 -11.33 31.05
N GLU A 122 -3.62 -12.49 30.40
CA GLU A 122 -2.65 -13.57 30.55
C GLU A 122 -1.26 -13.14 30.10
N ASN A 123 -1.18 -12.52 28.90
CA ASN A 123 0.09 -12.04 28.33
C ASN A 123 0.67 -10.86 29.15
N ILE A 124 -0.19 -9.94 29.62
CA ILE A 124 0.23 -8.87 30.56
C ILE A 124 0.84 -9.49 31.83
N SER A 125 0.20 -10.53 32.41
CA SER A 125 0.70 -11.21 33.60
C SER A 125 2.02 -11.96 33.35
N LYS A 126 2.25 -12.48 32.14
CA LYS A 126 3.55 -13.06 31.73
C LYS A 126 4.63 -11.99 31.69
N ILE A 127 4.34 -10.79 31.17
CA ILE A 127 5.28 -9.66 31.15
C ILE A 127 5.64 -9.24 32.57
N ASP A 128 4.67 -9.20 33.51
CA ASP A 128 4.92 -8.86 34.92
C ASP A 128 5.95 -9.78 35.56
N LYS A 129 5.95 -11.06 35.21
CA LYS A 129 6.84 -12.09 35.77
C LYS A 129 8.27 -12.03 35.24
N ILE A 130 8.56 -11.22 34.21
CA ILE A 130 9.91 -11.07 33.66
C ILE A 130 10.81 -10.40 34.72
N LYS A 131 11.89 -11.08 35.11
CA LYS A 131 12.85 -10.62 36.11
C LYS A 131 14.25 -10.37 35.55
N ASN A 132 14.55 -10.94 34.39
CA ASN A 132 15.86 -10.90 33.73
C ASN A 132 15.68 -11.14 32.22
N LEU A 133 16.77 -11.06 31.45
CA LEU A 133 16.74 -11.22 29.97
C LEU A 133 16.39 -12.66 29.55
N ILE A 134 16.65 -13.66 30.35
CA ILE A 134 16.25 -15.06 30.09
C ILE A 134 14.72 -15.18 30.14
N ASP A 135 14.10 -14.57 31.14
CA ASP A 135 12.64 -14.53 31.27
C ASP A 135 12.03 -13.76 30.11
N LEU A 136 12.66 -12.63 29.69
CA LEU A 136 12.26 -11.86 28.52
C LEU A 136 12.26 -12.73 27.26
N GLN A 137 13.34 -13.45 26.98
CA GLN A 137 13.43 -14.33 25.83
C GLN A 137 12.39 -15.45 25.87
N ASN A 138 12.14 -16.05 27.04
CA ASN A 138 11.12 -17.08 27.21
C ASN A 138 9.70 -16.52 26.96
N TYR A 139 9.42 -15.30 27.42
CA TYR A 139 8.17 -14.60 27.11
C TYR A 139 8.01 -14.41 25.60
N LEU A 140 9.02 -13.86 24.91
CA LEU A 140 8.97 -13.63 23.47
C LEU A 140 8.76 -14.93 22.68
N VAL A 141 9.40 -16.05 23.09
CA VAL A 141 9.12 -17.38 22.51
C VAL A 141 7.65 -17.75 22.66
N SER A 142 7.04 -17.48 23.84
CA SER A 142 5.67 -17.87 24.12
C SER A 142 4.62 -17.13 23.29
N VAL A 143 4.89 -15.88 22.89
CA VAL A 143 3.95 -15.02 22.15
C VAL A 143 4.23 -14.96 20.64
N THR A 144 5.38 -15.48 20.19
CA THR A 144 5.76 -15.43 18.76
C THR A 144 4.75 -16.11 17.85
N LYS A 145 4.20 -17.27 18.28
CA LYS A 145 3.19 -18.01 17.49
C LYS A 145 1.87 -17.27 17.36
N GLU A 146 1.60 -16.34 18.24
CA GLU A 146 0.41 -15.51 18.25
C GLU A 146 0.60 -14.21 17.42
N GLY A 147 1.82 -13.96 16.93
CA GLY A 147 2.17 -12.72 16.21
C GLY A 147 2.45 -11.51 17.11
N GLU A 148 2.62 -11.74 18.42
CA GLU A 148 2.74 -10.69 19.44
C GLU A 148 4.21 -10.34 19.82
N ASN A 149 5.20 -10.78 19.03
CA ASN A 149 6.59 -10.41 19.26
C ASN A 149 6.91 -9.05 18.63
N ASN A 150 6.90 -8.01 19.44
CA ASN A 150 7.17 -6.63 19.02
C ASN A 150 8.64 -6.21 19.14
N PHE A 151 9.57 -7.15 19.37
CA PHE A 151 10.96 -6.84 19.70
C PHE A 151 11.97 -7.29 18.65
N TYR A 152 11.92 -8.56 18.25
CA TYR A 152 12.69 -9.14 17.18
C TYR A 152 11.93 -10.32 16.58
N GLY A 153 11.01 -10.00 15.71
CA GLY A 153 10.25 -10.99 14.94
C GLY A 153 11.11 -11.63 13.85
N TRP A 154 10.54 -12.60 13.18
CA TRP A 154 11.09 -13.17 11.98
C TRP A 154 9.99 -13.33 10.92
N GLY A 155 10.40 -13.36 9.66
CA GLY A 155 9.52 -13.63 8.53
C GLY A 155 10.28 -14.38 7.44
N VAL A 156 9.55 -14.93 6.49
CA VAL A 156 10.11 -15.65 5.35
C VAL A 156 9.77 -14.91 4.07
N TYR A 157 10.80 -14.50 3.35
CA TYR A 157 10.69 -13.77 2.08
C TYR A 157 11.67 -14.35 1.08
N SER A 158 11.56 -14.00 -0.20
CA SER A 158 12.56 -14.35 -1.20
C SER A 158 13.94 -13.83 -0.78
N ASP A 159 14.96 -14.62 -0.98
CA ASP A 159 16.33 -14.17 -0.82
C ASP A 159 16.65 -13.16 -1.94
N LEU A 160 17.09 -11.95 -1.59
CA LEU A 160 17.37 -10.92 -2.60
C LEU A 160 18.53 -11.30 -3.55
N LYS A 161 19.40 -12.25 -3.18
CA LYS A 161 20.50 -12.74 -4.04
C LYS A 161 20.17 -14.06 -4.75
N ASP A 162 19.09 -14.73 -4.36
CA ASP A 162 18.54 -15.93 -5.00
C ASP A 162 17.01 -15.90 -4.91
N SER A 163 16.39 -15.10 -5.77
CA SER A 163 14.95 -14.81 -5.77
C SER A 163 14.05 -16.04 -5.89
N ASN A 164 14.61 -17.21 -6.27
CA ASN A 164 13.87 -18.46 -6.36
C ASN A 164 13.80 -19.23 -5.03
N MET A 165 14.57 -18.82 -4.03
CA MET A 165 14.61 -19.47 -2.71
C MET A 165 14.10 -18.55 -1.62
N ASN A 166 13.38 -19.14 -0.67
CA ASN A 166 12.97 -18.44 0.54
C ASN A 166 14.13 -18.33 1.53
N ALA A 167 14.24 -17.17 2.18
CA ALA A 167 15.18 -16.91 3.28
C ALA A 167 14.45 -16.40 4.52
N VAL A 168 15.04 -16.62 5.69
CA VAL A 168 14.55 -16.07 6.96
C VAL A 168 15.13 -14.67 7.17
N TYR A 169 14.27 -13.71 7.40
CA TYR A 169 14.62 -12.34 7.74
C TYR A 169 14.33 -12.07 9.21
N LEU A 170 15.19 -11.30 9.87
CA LEU A 170 14.94 -10.80 11.22
C LEU A 170 14.38 -9.37 11.14
N GLY A 171 13.27 -9.15 11.84
CA GLY A 171 12.66 -7.84 12.03
C GLY A 171 13.30 -7.05 13.17
N ASP A 172 12.97 -5.77 13.22
CA ASP A 172 13.34 -4.83 14.27
C ASP A 172 12.19 -4.63 15.27
N ALA A 173 12.44 -3.79 16.29
CA ALA A 173 11.42 -3.46 17.27
C ALA A 173 10.35 -2.53 16.72
N SER A 174 9.11 -2.72 17.16
CA SER A 174 7.96 -1.91 16.76
C SER A 174 8.09 -0.48 17.30
N LEU A 175 7.68 0.49 16.47
CA LEU A 175 7.54 1.89 16.86
C LEU A 175 6.06 2.29 16.84
N GLY A 176 5.66 3.18 17.73
CA GLY A 176 4.28 3.67 17.74
C GLY A 176 3.97 4.73 16.69
N LEU A 177 5.01 5.41 16.18
CA LEU A 177 4.95 6.36 15.07
C LEU A 177 5.90 5.93 13.96
N GLY A 178 5.76 6.49 12.76
CA GLY A 178 6.75 6.32 11.71
C GLY A 178 8.12 6.85 12.15
N ARG A 179 9.20 6.21 11.68
CA ARG A 179 10.59 6.52 12.09
C ARG A 179 10.96 7.99 11.93
N ASP A 180 10.43 8.67 10.91
CA ASP A 180 10.71 10.09 10.63
C ASP A 180 10.30 11.03 11.78
N TYR A 181 9.23 10.68 12.51
CA TYR A 181 8.82 11.44 13.70
C TYR A 181 9.87 11.44 14.80
N TYR A 182 10.66 10.39 14.94
CA TYR A 182 11.69 10.25 15.96
C TYR A 182 13.06 10.70 15.47
N GLN A 183 13.36 10.56 14.17
CA GLN A 183 14.68 10.82 13.59
C GLN A 183 14.89 12.28 13.21
N LYS A 184 13.83 13.03 12.91
CA LYS A 184 13.89 14.44 12.50
C LYS A 184 13.33 15.34 13.59
N GLU A 185 14.09 16.38 13.94
CA GLU A 185 13.68 17.37 14.95
C GLU A 185 13.02 18.57 14.24
N ASP A 186 11.71 18.65 14.32
CA ASP A 186 10.89 19.80 13.90
C ASP A 186 9.72 20.01 14.87
N ALA A 187 9.08 21.19 14.82
CA ALA A 187 7.99 21.54 15.72
C ALA A 187 6.78 20.60 15.61
N LYS A 188 6.46 20.14 14.38
CA LYS A 188 5.34 19.24 14.14
C LYS A 188 5.62 17.83 14.69
N ASN A 189 6.86 17.34 14.55
CA ASN A 189 7.28 16.09 15.15
C ASN A 189 7.25 16.16 16.68
N THR A 190 7.75 17.26 17.26
CA THR A 190 7.72 17.48 18.70
C THR A 190 6.30 17.47 19.24
N GLU A 191 5.36 18.15 18.56
CA GLU A 191 3.95 18.14 18.92
C GLU A 191 3.34 16.72 18.79
N ALA A 192 3.58 16.03 17.69
CA ALA A 192 3.04 14.69 17.46
C ALA A 192 3.55 13.69 18.51
N ILE A 193 4.84 13.75 18.89
CA ILE A 193 5.43 12.92 19.94
C ILE A 193 4.79 13.24 21.30
N ALA A 194 4.53 14.52 21.60
CA ALA A 194 3.87 14.90 22.85
C ALA A 194 2.42 14.35 22.95
N GLU A 195 1.66 14.41 21.87
CA GLU A 195 0.32 13.83 21.80
C GLU A 195 0.35 12.28 21.83
N TYR A 196 1.35 11.67 21.17
CA TYR A 196 1.59 10.23 21.26
C TYR A 196 1.88 9.82 22.71
N GLN A 197 2.72 10.55 23.45
CA GLN A 197 3.00 10.27 24.86
C GLN A 197 1.72 10.30 25.72
N LYS A 198 0.79 11.24 25.45
CA LYS A 198 -0.51 11.27 26.14
C LYS A 198 -1.35 10.05 25.83
N TYR A 199 -1.35 9.60 24.56
CA TYR A 199 -2.03 8.38 24.15
C TYR A 199 -1.44 7.15 24.87
N VAL A 200 -0.10 7.01 24.87
CA VAL A 200 0.60 5.93 25.61
C VAL A 200 0.18 5.93 27.09
N ALA A 201 0.23 7.08 27.75
CA ALA A 201 -0.18 7.21 29.17
C ALA A 201 -1.64 6.79 29.38
N SER A 202 -2.54 7.17 28.46
CA SER A 202 -3.95 6.80 28.55
C SER A 202 -4.17 5.28 28.47
N MET A 203 -3.45 4.60 27.56
CA MET A 203 -3.51 3.13 27.43
C MET A 203 -2.92 2.42 28.66
N LEU A 204 -1.84 2.92 29.22
CA LEU A 204 -1.26 2.35 30.45
C LEU A 204 -2.18 2.51 31.67
N LYS A 205 -2.97 3.59 31.75
CA LYS A 205 -3.99 3.76 32.80
C LYS A 205 -5.06 2.66 32.73
N GLU A 206 -5.43 2.19 31.54
CA GLU A 206 -6.36 1.05 31.38
C GLU A 206 -5.76 -0.29 31.88
N LEU A 207 -4.43 -0.39 31.97
CA LEU A 207 -3.72 -1.51 32.58
C LEU A 207 -3.47 -1.32 34.09
N GLY A 208 -3.99 -0.24 34.70
CA GLY A 208 -3.88 0.02 36.15
C GLY A 208 -2.60 0.75 36.56
N TYR A 209 -1.86 1.36 35.66
CA TYR A 209 -0.66 2.13 36.01
C TYR A 209 -1.00 3.39 36.80
N THR A 210 -0.43 3.55 38.00
CA THR A 210 -0.54 4.77 38.80
C THR A 210 0.46 5.84 38.38
N ASN A 211 1.58 5.44 37.75
CA ASN A 211 2.66 6.28 37.27
C ASN A 211 2.67 6.35 35.71
N ALA A 212 1.50 6.28 35.08
CA ALA A 212 1.36 6.12 33.63
C ALA A 212 2.09 7.21 32.81
N ASP A 213 2.08 8.46 33.27
CA ASP A 213 2.73 9.57 32.56
C ASP A 213 4.26 9.42 32.56
N THR A 214 4.86 8.95 33.67
CA THR A 214 6.30 8.65 33.76
C THR A 214 6.67 7.46 32.88
N ALA A 215 5.88 6.38 32.94
CA ALA A 215 6.09 5.19 32.11
C ALA A 215 5.97 5.54 30.60
N ALA A 216 4.98 6.33 30.22
CA ALA A 216 4.79 6.79 28.84
C ALA A 216 6.00 7.59 28.33
N LYS A 217 6.54 8.50 29.13
CA LYS A 217 7.77 9.22 28.79
C LYS A 217 8.93 8.24 28.57
N GLY A 218 9.08 7.25 29.46
CA GLY A 218 10.11 6.21 29.33
C GLY A 218 9.98 5.42 28.03
N ILE A 219 8.77 5.01 27.67
CA ILE A 219 8.49 4.30 26.41
C ILE A 219 8.86 5.14 25.19
N VAL A 220 8.42 6.41 25.15
CA VAL A 220 8.70 7.33 24.01
C VAL A 220 10.20 7.54 23.83
N GLU A 221 10.96 7.76 24.91
CA GLU A 221 12.43 7.89 24.85
C GLU A 221 13.10 6.57 24.44
N TYR A 222 12.54 5.43 24.83
CA TYR A 222 13.04 4.13 24.43
C TYR A 222 12.80 3.89 22.91
N GLU A 223 11.60 4.17 22.40
CA GLU A 223 11.30 4.12 20.97
C GLU A 223 12.18 5.09 20.15
N LYS A 224 12.45 6.29 20.68
CA LYS A 224 13.39 7.24 20.06
C LYS A 224 14.80 6.67 19.99
N SER A 225 15.22 5.92 21.02
CA SER A 225 16.52 5.24 21.04
C SER A 225 16.59 4.12 19.99
N ILE A 226 15.50 3.35 19.82
CA ILE A 226 15.37 2.34 18.77
C ILE A 226 15.43 3.03 17.38
N ALA A 227 14.59 4.02 17.14
CA ALA A 227 14.48 4.69 15.84
C ALA A 227 15.80 5.30 15.35
N LYS A 228 16.65 5.77 16.26
CA LYS A 228 18.00 6.28 15.93
C LYS A 228 18.94 5.22 15.35
N THR A 229 18.65 3.95 15.57
CA THR A 229 19.46 2.83 15.05
C THR A 229 18.98 2.29 13.71
N LEU A 230 17.78 2.71 13.29
CA LEU A 230 17.17 2.29 12.03
C LEU A 230 17.64 3.15 10.85
N LEU A 231 17.57 2.59 9.66
CA LEU A 231 17.75 3.34 8.42
C LEU A 231 16.75 4.52 8.35
N THR A 232 17.13 5.62 7.71
CA THR A 232 16.15 6.67 7.38
C THR A 232 15.21 6.21 6.26
N ASN A 233 14.12 6.93 6.03
CA ASN A 233 13.19 6.62 4.94
C ASN A 233 13.92 6.62 3.57
N GLU A 234 14.82 7.57 3.36
CA GLU A 234 15.64 7.67 2.14
C GLU A 234 16.61 6.50 2.01
N GLN A 235 17.30 6.12 3.09
CA GLN A 235 18.21 4.97 3.09
C GLN A 235 17.49 3.65 2.84
N SER A 236 16.25 3.52 3.28
CA SER A 236 15.46 2.31 3.06
C SER A 236 15.08 2.08 1.58
N ARG A 237 15.33 3.04 0.69
CA ARG A 237 15.21 2.86 -0.77
C ARG A 237 16.36 2.05 -1.36
N ASP A 238 17.50 1.94 -0.68
CA ASP A 238 18.65 1.14 -1.10
C ASP A 238 18.57 -0.27 -0.52
N ASN A 239 18.17 -1.23 -1.34
CA ASN A 239 18.04 -2.63 -0.95
C ASN A 239 19.39 -3.26 -0.55
N THR A 240 20.52 -2.69 -0.97
CA THR A 240 21.85 -3.19 -0.57
C THR A 240 22.13 -2.96 0.91
N LEU A 241 21.57 -1.90 1.50
CA LEU A 241 21.65 -1.63 2.94
C LEU A 241 20.78 -2.58 3.77
N GLN A 242 19.76 -3.16 3.17
CA GLN A 242 18.82 -4.08 3.83
C GLN A 242 19.21 -5.57 3.66
N TYR A 243 20.21 -5.88 2.87
CA TYR A 243 20.65 -7.25 2.65
C TYR A 243 21.93 -7.57 3.46
N ASN A 244 21.75 -7.98 4.70
CA ASN A 244 22.84 -8.28 5.62
C ASN A 244 22.76 -9.73 6.11
N PRO A 245 23.21 -10.74 5.33
CA PRO A 245 23.17 -12.13 5.76
C PRO A 245 24.11 -12.36 6.94
N LYS A 246 23.64 -13.15 7.91
CA LYS A 246 24.40 -13.56 9.10
C LYS A 246 24.19 -15.05 9.35
N THR A 247 25.27 -15.79 9.51
CA THR A 247 25.23 -17.15 10.05
C THR A 247 24.80 -17.11 11.53
N MET A 248 24.37 -18.26 12.05
CA MET A 248 24.01 -18.35 13.47
C MET A 248 25.18 -18.02 14.41
N ALA A 249 26.43 -18.35 14.02
CA ALA A 249 27.62 -18.00 14.78
C ALA A 249 27.91 -16.48 14.77
N GLU A 250 27.82 -15.84 13.60
CA GLU A 250 27.97 -14.39 13.49
C GLU A 250 26.87 -13.64 14.26
N LEU A 251 25.62 -14.13 14.19
CA LEU A 251 24.51 -13.55 14.93
C LEU A 251 24.73 -13.62 16.44
N LYS A 252 25.25 -14.73 16.95
CA LYS A 252 25.61 -14.89 18.36
C LYS A 252 26.77 -13.98 18.80
N THR A 253 27.64 -13.63 17.87
CA THR A 253 28.74 -12.67 18.13
C THR A 253 28.22 -11.23 18.09
N LEU A 254 27.25 -10.94 17.20
CA LEU A 254 26.68 -9.61 17.03
C LEU A 254 25.78 -9.22 18.20
N VAL A 255 24.98 -10.15 18.74
CA VAL A 255 24.05 -9.96 19.86
C VAL A 255 24.46 -10.92 20.99
N LYS A 256 24.79 -10.35 22.17
CA LYS A 256 25.33 -11.10 23.31
C LYS A 256 24.36 -11.24 24.45
N ASN A 257 23.49 -10.23 24.64
CA ASN A 257 22.61 -10.16 25.81
C ASN A 257 21.41 -11.13 25.72
N VAL A 258 21.05 -11.56 24.51
CA VAL A 258 20.03 -12.60 24.27
C VAL A 258 20.58 -13.61 23.24
N ASP A 259 20.19 -14.87 23.37
CA ASP A 259 20.59 -15.93 22.41
C ASP A 259 19.54 -16.05 21.31
N ILE A 260 19.65 -15.18 20.27
CA ILE A 260 18.74 -15.19 19.12
C ILE A 260 18.73 -16.52 18.38
N PRO A 261 19.87 -17.21 18.11
CA PRO A 261 19.86 -18.57 17.55
C PRO A 261 19.04 -19.55 18.39
N ALA A 262 19.18 -19.53 19.72
CA ALA A 262 18.39 -20.40 20.60
C ALA A 262 16.90 -20.04 20.57
N TYR A 263 16.56 -18.75 20.48
CA TYR A 263 15.17 -18.30 20.29
C TYR A 263 14.60 -18.86 18.97
N LEU A 264 15.27 -18.67 17.84
CA LEU A 264 14.83 -19.16 16.52
C LEU A 264 14.56 -20.66 16.54
N LYS A 265 15.48 -21.44 17.14
CA LYS A 265 15.30 -22.88 17.30
C LYS A 265 14.07 -23.24 18.15
N LYS A 266 13.84 -22.53 19.27
CA LYS A 266 12.67 -22.76 20.16
C LYS A 266 11.34 -22.46 19.46
N VAL A 267 11.32 -21.48 18.57
CA VAL A 267 10.13 -21.13 17.78
C VAL A 267 10.01 -21.94 16.48
N GLY A 268 10.88 -22.93 16.24
CA GLY A 268 10.78 -23.88 15.12
C GLY A 268 11.46 -23.39 13.83
N VAL A 269 12.17 -22.25 13.87
CA VAL A 269 12.93 -21.73 12.73
C VAL A 269 14.27 -22.45 12.64
N ASN A 270 14.39 -23.39 11.69
CA ASN A 270 15.60 -24.14 11.44
C ASN A 270 16.26 -23.61 10.16
N THR A 271 17.33 -22.83 10.30
CA THR A 271 18.10 -22.25 9.20
C THR A 271 19.55 -22.05 9.62
N ASP A 272 20.47 -22.09 8.68
CA ASP A 272 21.89 -21.85 8.94
C ASP A 272 22.24 -20.37 8.96
N ARG A 273 21.41 -19.54 8.35
CA ARG A 273 21.59 -18.09 8.27
C ARG A 273 20.28 -17.33 8.29
N VAL A 274 20.35 -16.07 8.63
CA VAL A 274 19.25 -15.10 8.54
C VAL A 274 19.74 -13.87 7.76
N ILE A 275 18.78 -13.09 7.25
CA ILE A 275 19.05 -11.79 6.64
C ILE A 275 18.53 -10.72 7.61
N ILE A 276 19.35 -9.71 7.86
CA ILE A 276 18.99 -8.58 8.72
C ILE A 276 18.71 -7.36 7.84
N GLY A 277 17.49 -6.82 7.88
CA GLY A 277 17.12 -5.59 7.17
C GLY A 277 17.69 -4.35 7.87
N GLU A 278 17.53 -4.26 9.17
CA GLU A 278 17.96 -3.12 10.00
C GLU A 278 19.24 -3.48 10.77
N LEU A 279 20.37 -3.53 10.07
CA LEU A 279 21.65 -3.93 10.68
C LEU A 279 22.06 -2.99 11.83
N GLY A 280 21.74 -1.70 11.73
CA GLY A 280 22.02 -0.71 12.79
C GLY A 280 21.34 -1.07 14.11
N TYR A 281 20.11 -1.57 14.07
CA TYR A 281 19.39 -2.05 15.24
C TYR A 281 20.13 -3.20 15.93
N TYR A 282 20.56 -4.22 15.20
CA TYR A 282 21.26 -5.38 15.75
C TYR A 282 22.66 -5.06 16.24
N LYS A 283 23.39 -4.12 15.62
CA LYS A 283 24.67 -3.61 16.13
C LYS A 283 24.54 -2.87 17.47
N ASN A 284 23.40 -2.27 17.74
CA ASN A 284 23.11 -1.55 18.98
C ASN A 284 22.21 -2.35 19.93
N PHE A 285 21.88 -3.59 19.61
CA PHE A 285 20.90 -4.40 20.33
C PHE A 285 21.21 -4.52 21.83
N ASP A 286 22.47 -4.83 22.18
CA ASP A 286 22.87 -4.99 23.59
C ASP A 286 22.80 -3.68 24.39
N GLN A 287 22.83 -2.52 23.73
CA GLN A 287 22.63 -1.21 24.37
C GLN A 287 21.14 -0.94 24.61
N LEU A 288 20.28 -1.44 23.75
CA LEU A 288 18.82 -1.31 23.85
C LEU A 288 18.25 -2.37 24.81
N VAL A 289 18.71 -3.62 24.69
CA VAL A 289 18.20 -4.78 25.42
C VAL A 289 19.22 -5.23 26.45
N ASN A 290 19.05 -4.78 27.69
CA ASN A 290 19.91 -5.11 28.81
C ASN A 290 19.13 -5.02 30.15
N GLU A 291 19.72 -5.49 31.24
CA GLU A 291 19.08 -5.53 32.56
C GLU A 291 18.68 -4.13 33.08
N LYS A 292 19.43 -3.08 32.73
CA LYS A 292 19.10 -1.70 33.12
C LYS A 292 17.83 -1.18 32.46
N ASN A 293 17.57 -1.62 31.22
CA ASN A 293 16.40 -1.22 30.45
C ASN A 293 15.19 -2.16 30.72
N LEU A 294 15.33 -3.22 31.54
CA LEU A 294 14.30 -4.23 31.69
C LEU A 294 12.95 -3.65 32.15
N SER A 295 12.97 -2.63 32.99
CA SER A 295 11.73 -1.96 33.43
C SER A 295 11.00 -1.28 32.26
N VAL A 296 11.69 -0.46 31.48
CA VAL A 296 11.08 0.23 30.33
C VAL A 296 10.71 -0.75 29.23
N ILE A 297 11.45 -1.85 29.05
CA ILE A 297 11.11 -2.93 28.12
C ILE A 297 9.76 -3.56 28.50
N LYS A 298 9.51 -3.83 29.76
CA LYS A 298 8.23 -4.37 30.24
C LYS A 298 7.08 -3.40 29.97
N ASP A 299 7.29 -2.10 30.24
CA ASP A 299 6.29 -1.07 30.00
C ASP A 299 6.00 -0.94 28.48
N TYR A 300 7.05 -0.96 27.65
CA TYR A 300 6.96 -0.96 26.19
C TYR A 300 6.16 -2.18 25.67
N LEU A 301 6.47 -3.39 26.13
CA LEU A 301 5.76 -4.60 25.73
C LEU A 301 4.28 -4.55 26.11
N LYS A 302 3.94 -4.07 27.31
CA LYS A 302 2.56 -3.92 27.76
C LYS A 302 1.81 -2.88 26.94
N PHE A 303 2.45 -1.75 26.67
CA PHE A 303 1.84 -0.73 25.83
C PHE A 303 1.55 -1.25 24.41
N HIS A 304 2.53 -1.89 23.76
CA HIS A 304 2.34 -2.44 22.42
C HIS A 304 1.28 -3.56 22.42
N MET A 305 1.20 -4.37 23.48
CA MET A 305 0.16 -5.39 23.64
C MET A 305 -1.24 -4.77 23.66
N ILE A 306 -1.50 -3.79 24.53
CA ILE A 306 -2.84 -3.17 24.59
C ILE A 306 -3.14 -2.33 23.37
N SER A 307 -2.19 -1.54 22.87
CA SER A 307 -2.38 -0.67 21.69
C SER A 307 -2.57 -1.47 20.40
N GLY A 308 -1.81 -2.56 20.21
CA GLY A 308 -1.94 -3.47 19.08
C GLY A 308 -3.34 -4.06 19.01
N ASN A 309 -3.86 -4.52 20.14
CA ASN A 309 -5.14 -5.20 20.23
C ASN A 309 -6.35 -4.27 20.44
N ALA A 310 -6.16 -2.97 20.67
CA ALA A 310 -7.23 -2.04 21.08
C ALA A 310 -8.48 -2.08 20.20
N SER A 311 -8.32 -2.18 18.86
CA SER A 311 -9.44 -2.26 17.91
C SER A 311 -10.24 -3.58 17.99
N TYR A 312 -9.72 -4.58 18.67
CA TYR A 312 -10.32 -5.91 18.84
C TYR A 312 -10.82 -6.16 20.26
N LEU A 313 -10.49 -5.28 21.19
CA LEU A 313 -10.95 -5.29 22.58
C LEU A 313 -12.27 -4.52 22.74
N SER A 314 -12.44 -3.74 23.81
CA SER A 314 -13.64 -2.94 24.03
C SER A 314 -13.75 -1.74 23.08
N GLU A 315 -14.96 -1.21 22.92
CA GLU A 315 -15.22 0.03 22.20
C GLU A 315 -14.38 1.19 22.74
N LYS A 316 -14.32 1.35 24.06
CA LYS A 316 -13.50 2.38 24.74
C LYS A 316 -12.04 2.36 24.25
N LEU A 317 -11.40 1.19 24.21
CA LEU A 317 -10.01 1.07 23.77
C LEU A 317 -9.85 1.35 22.27
N GLY A 318 -10.82 0.91 21.45
CA GLY A 318 -10.88 1.23 20.03
C GLY A 318 -10.99 2.73 19.80
N ASP A 319 -11.86 3.42 20.57
CA ASP A 319 -12.04 4.88 20.49
C ASP A 319 -10.79 5.65 20.93
N MET A 320 -10.11 5.19 21.98
CA MET A 320 -8.84 5.80 22.41
C MET A 320 -7.77 5.69 21.31
N LYS A 321 -7.64 4.53 20.66
CA LYS A 321 -6.74 4.34 19.53
C LYS A 321 -7.12 5.23 18.34
N PHE A 322 -8.39 5.30 18.02
CA PHE A 322 -8.90 6.15 16.95
C PHE A 322 -8.67 7.65 17.24
N ALA A 323 -8.88 8.11 18.47
CA ALA A 323 -8.66 9.50 18.86
C ALA A 323 -7.24 9.98 18.54
N PHE A 324 -6.25 9.12 18.67
CA PHE A 324 -4.87 9.44 18.33
C PHE A 324 -4.58 9.17 16.84
N TYR A 325 -4.64 7.91 16.37
CA TYR A 325 -4.19 7.56 15.02
C TYR A 325 -5.16 8.01 13.91
N GLY A 326 -6.45 8.00 14.17
CA GLY A 326 -7.47 8.43 13.20
C GLY A 326 -7.67 9.95 13.22
N LYS A 327 -8.05 10.49 14.38
CA LYS A 327 -8.48 11.87 14.51
C LYS A 327 -7.32 12.85 14.60
N TYR A 328 -6.34 12.59 15.49
CA TYR A 328 -5.21 13.50 15.67
C TYR A 328 -4.25 13.43 14.48
N LEU A 329 -3.71 12.25 14.14
CA LEU A 329 -2.68 12.14 13.11
C LEU A 329 -3.22 12.29 11.68
N ARG A 330 -4.43 11.80 11.38
CA ARG A 330 -4.97 11.77 10.01
C ARG A 330 -6.15 12.71 9.77
N GLY A 331 -6.65 13.39 10.82
CA GLY A 331 -7.75 14.35 10.68
C GLY A 331 -9.12 13.74 10.39
N GLN A 332 -9.28 12.43 10.51
CA GLN A 332 -10.53 11.72 10.39
C GLN A 332 -11.47 12.09 11.54
N GLN A 333 -12.75 12.38 11.27
CA GLN A 333 -13.65 12.91 12.29
C GLN A 333 -14.37 11.80 13.05
N GLU A 334 -14.72 10.70 12.38
CA GLU A 334 -15.47 9.57 12.91
C GLU A 334 -14.78 8.25 12.55
N GLN A 335 -14.95 7.22 13.38
CA GLN A 335 -14.54 5.88 12.99
C GLN A 335 -15.44 5.35 11.88
N ARG A 336 -14.88 4.50 11.03
CA ARG A 336 -15.69 3.72 10.09
C ARG A 336 -16.74 2.89 10.85
N ALA A 337 -17.91 2.73 10.24
CA ALA A 337 -18.99 1.93 10.80
C ALA A 337 -18.53 0.51 11.20
N LEU A 338 -19.03 -0.02 12.31
CA LEU A 338 -18.59 -1.29 12.89
C LEU A 338 -18.66 -2.46 11.89
N ASN A 339 -19.74 -2.51 11.11
CA ASN A 339 -19.90 -3.54 10.07
C ASN A 339 -18.84 -3.45 8.96
N LYS A 340 -18.43 -2.25 8.54
CA LYS A 340 -17.34 -2.06 7.56
C LYS A 340 -15.99 -2.46 8.17
N ARG A 341 -15.74 -2.16 9.45
CA ARG A 341 -14.54 -2.60 10.18
C ARG A 341 -14.51 -4.14 10.35
N GLY A 342 -15.67 -4.76 10.54
CA GLY A 342 -15.80 -6.22 10.55
C GLY A 342 -15.48 -6.85 9.19
N TYR A 343 -15.89 -6.21 8.10
CA TYR A 343 -15.48 -6.63 6.76
C TYR A 343 -13.96 -6.47 6.55
N GLU A 344 -13.34 -5.39 7.02
CA GLU A 344 -11.88 -5.21 6.96
C GLU A 344 -11.13 -6.37 7.64
N LEU A 345 -11.64 -6.83 8.80
CA LEU A 345 -11.07 -8.01 9.46
C LEU A 345 -11.20 -9.27 8.58
N ILE A 346 -12.35 -9.50 7.94
CA ILE A 346 -12.53 -10.63 7.02
C ILE A 346 -11.55 -10.50 5.84
N ASN A 347 -11.45 -9.32 5.24
CA ASN A 347 -10.54 -9.07 4.12
C ASN A 347 -9.06 -9.31 4.49
N GLY A 348 -8.64 -8.91 5.67
CA GLY A 348 -7.28 -9.14 6.18
C GLY A 348 -6.97 -10.59 6.57
N SER A 349 -7.99 -11.39 6.92
CA SER A 349 -7.81 -12.74 7.46
C SER A 349 -8.16 -13.86 6.47
N LEU A 350 -9.25 -13.70 5.74
CA LEU A 350 -9.85 -14.65 4.79
C LEU A 350 -10.02 -14.01 3.39
N GLY A 351 -9.16 -13.07 3.05
CA GLY A 351 -9.35 -12.17 1.92
C GLY A 351 -9.44 -12.88 0.57
N GLU A 352 -8.67 -13.93 0.30
CA GLU A 352 -8.81 -14.67 -0.95
C GLU A 352 -10.05 -15.56 -0.98
N ALA A 353 -10.47 -16.14 0.15
CA ALA A 353 -11.73 -16.86 0.23
C ALA A 353 -12.92 -15.95 -0.09
N PHE A 354 -12.89 -14.71 0.42
CA PHE A 354 -13.87 -13.68 0.09
C PHE A 354 -13.72 -13.18 -1.36
N GLY A 355 -12.49 -13.08 -1.85
CA GLY A 355 -12.15 -12.61 -3.19
C GLY A 355 -12.73 -13.48 -4.31
N LYS A 356 -12.87 -14.79 -4.10
CA LYS A 356 -13.57 -15.70 -5.05
C LYS A 356 -14.98 -15.19 -5.35
N LEU A 357 -15.73 -14.85 -4.30
CA LEU A 357 -17.11 -14.40 -4.40
C LEU A 357 -17.22 -12.98 -5.01
N TYR A 358 -16.24 -12.13 -4.70
CA TYR A 358 -16.16 -10.78 -5.27
C TYR A 358 -15.94 -10.84 -6.78
N VAL A 359 -14.99 -11.65 -7.24
CA VAL A 359 -14.66 -11.80 -8.66
C VAL A 359 -15.84 -12.41 -9.44
N GLU A 360 -16.44 -13.47 -8.91
CA GLU A 360 -17.60 -14.12 -9.52
C GLU A 360 -18.75 -13.14 -9.79
N LYS A 361 -18.95 -12.18 -8.88
CA LYS A 361 -20.09 -11.27 -8.95
C LYS A 361 -19.81 -9.96 -9.68
N TYR A 362 -18.57 -9.43 -9.55
CA TYR A 362 -18.27 -8.03 -9.94
C TYR A 362 -17.16 -7.88 -10.98
N PHE A 363 -16.52 -8.96 -11.44
CA PHE A 363 -15.48 -8.85 -12.45
C PHE A 363 -15.90 -9.53 -13.76
N PRO A 364 -16.18 -8.76 -14.86
CA PRO A 364 -16.54 -9.32 -16.14
C PRO A 364 -15.33 -9.90 -16.86
N ALA A 365 -15.49 -11.10 -17.45
CA ALA A 365 -14.40 -11.80 -18.16
C ALA A 365 -13.83 -11.00 -19.35
N GLU A 366 -14.66 -10.20 -20.02
CA GLU A 366 -14.25 -9.34 -21.12
C GLU A 366 -13.23 -8.26 -20.72
N ALA A 367 -13.30 -7.77 -19.48
CA ALA A 367 -12.35 -6.78 -18.97
C ALA A 367 -10.91 -7.35 -18.92
N LYS A 368 -10.74 -8.64 -18.62
CA LYS A 368 -9.42 -9.29 -18.61
C LYS A 368 -8.77 -9.29 -20.00
N ALA A 369 -9.54 -9.58 -21.05
CA ALA A 369 -9.03 -9.60 -22.42
C ALA A 369 -8.56 -8.21 -22.90
N GLN A 370 -9.36 -7.17 -22.62
CA GLN A 370 -8.98 -5.79 -22.95
C GLN A 370 -7.74 -5.33 -22.19
N MET A 371 -7.59 -5.74 -20.93
CA MET A 371 -6.40 -5.45 -20.13
C MET A 371 -5.14 -6.09 -20.73
N VAL A 372 -5.23 -7.33 -21.18
CA VAL A 372 -4.10 -8.03 -21.84
C VAL A 372 -3.67 -7.29 -23.11
N GLU A 373 -4.62 -6.86 -23.95
CA GLU A 373 -4.33 -6.07 -25.17
C GLU A 373 -3.62 -4.75 -24.81
N LEU A 374 -4.11 -4.04 -23.79
CA LEU A 374 -3.55 -2.77 -23.35
C LEU A 374 -2.11 -2.95 -22.84
N ILE A 375 -1.86 -3.99 -22.04
CA ILE A 375 -0.52 -4.33 -21.55
C ILE A 375 0.46 -4.67 -22.71
N ASP A 376 -0.01 -5.32 -23.77
CA ASP A 376 0.81 -5.62 -24.93
C ASP A 376 1.29 -4.34 -25.65
N TYR A 377 0.41 -3.35 -25.83
CA TYR A 377 0.79 -2.03 -26.36
C TYR A 377 1.78 -1.30 -25.45
N LEU A 378 1.59 -1.36 -24.14
CA LEU A 378 2.51 -0.76 -23.16
C LEU A 378 3.90 -1.41 -23.21
N LYS A 379 3.97 -2.73 -23.30
CA LYS A 379 5.26 -3.45 -23.46
C LYS A 379 5.96 -3.04 -24.76
N LYS A 380 5.25 -2.97 -25.89
CA LYS A 380 5.80 -2.51 -27.18
C LYS A 380 6.32 -1.09 -27.08
N SER A 381 5.57 -0.18 -26.47
CA SER A 381 5.98 1.20 -26.23
C SER A 381 7.24 1.27 -25.38
N PHE A 382 7.31 0.52 -24.29
CA PHE A 382 8.48 0.53 -23.41
C PHE A 382 9.76 0.01 -24.11
N VAL A 383 9.62 -0.98 -24.99
CA VAL A 383 10.75 -1.44 -25.85
C VAL A 383 11.27 -0.28 -26.71
N VAL A 384 10.37 0.51 -27.30
CA VAL A 384 10.77 1.68 -28.12
C VAL A 384 11.46 2.74 -27.27
N HIS A 385 10.95 3.01 -26.06
CA HIS A 385 11.56 3.96 -25.13
C HIS A 385 12.99 3.52 -24.75
N ILE A 386 13.18 2.29 -24.28
CA ILE A 386 14.52 1.77 -23.92
C ILE A 386 15.50 1.88 -25.08
N ASN A 387 15.09 1.47 -26.29
CA ASN A 387 15.94 1.56 -27.48
C ASN A 387 16.27 3.03 -27.85
N GLY A 388 15.35 3.95 -27.61
CA GLY A 388 15.49 5.38 -27.90
C GLY A 388 16.37 6.16 -26.93
N LEU A 389 16.74 5.61 -25.76
CA LEU A 389 17.55 6.30 -24.77
C LEU A 389 18.95 6.60 -25.30
N THR A 390 19.33 7.88 -25.30
CA THR A 390 20.64 8.32 -25.83
C THR A 390 21.75 8.27 -24.77
N TRP A 391 21.38 8.25 -23.49
CA TRP A 391 22.31 8.25 -22.37
C TRP A 391 22.71 6.83 -21.92
N MET A 392 22.04 5.79 -22.39
CA MET A 392 22.23 4.41 -22.00
C MET A 392 22.98 3.64 -23.09
N SER A 393 24.02 2.92 -22.72
CA SER A 393 24.81 2.05 -23.62
C SER A 393 24.00 0.86 -24.14
N SER A 394 24.45 0.26 -25.24
CA SER A 394 23.82 -0.94 -25.81
C SER A 394 23.81 -2.12 -24.82
N THR A 395 24.86 -2.27 -24.02
CA THR A 395 24.98 -3.34 -22.99
C THR A 395 23.89 -3.22 -21.93
N THR A 396 23.67 -2.02 -21.39
CA THR A 396 22.62 -1.80 -20.36
C THR A 396 21.23 -1.89 -20.97
N LYS A 397 21.02 -1.39 -22.21
CA LYS A 397 19.76 -1.56 -22.95
C LYS A 397 19.37 -3.02 -23.13
N GLU A 398 20.33 -3.87 -23.50
CA GLU A 398 20.08 -5.30 -23.65
C GLU A 398 19.60 -5.93 -22.32
N LYS A 399 20.21 -5.59 -21.19
CA LYS A 399 19.79 -6.05 -19.86
C LYS A 399 18.41 -5.52 -19.48
N ALA A 400 18.14 -4.25 -19.76
CA ALA A 400 16.83 -3.64 -19.52
C ALA A 400 15.71 -4.34 -20.34
N LEU A 401 15.98 -4.62 -21.63
CA LEU A 401 15.05 -5.36 -22.49
C LEU A 401 14.85 -6.80 -22.04
N GLN A 402 15.91 -7.49 -21.59
CA GLN A 402 15.79 -8.82 -20.99
C GLN A 402 14.87 -8.79 -19.76
N LYS A 403 15.02 -7.79 -18.89
CA LYS A 403 14.16 -7.62 -17.70
C LYS A 403 12.72 -7.36 -18.09
N LEU A 404 12.44 -6.43 -19.01
CA LEU A 404 11.11 -6.13 -19.50
C LEU A 404 10.43 -7.35 -20.14
N ASN A 405 11.17 -8.14 -20.92
CA ASN A 405 10.64 -9.35 -21.56
C ASN A 405 10.26 -10.44 -20.55
N LYS A 406 10.94 -10.50 -19.40
CA LYS A 406 10.67 -11.47 -18.33
C LYS A 406 9.58 -11.03 -17.36
N PHE A 407 8.96 -9.87 -17.53
CA PHE A 407 7.86 -9.44 -16.66
C PHE A 407 6.72 -10.45 -16.67
N THR A 408 6.44 -10.99 -15.51
CA THR A 408 5.21 -11.74 -15.26
C THR A 408 4.06 -10.77 -15.04
N VAL A 409 2.92 -11.04 -15.67
CA VAL A 409 1.71 -10.19 -15.59
C VAL A 409 0.59 -10.97 -14.92
N LYS A 410 0.06 -10.45 -13.84
CA LYS A 410 -1.06 -11.02 -13.09
C LYS A 410 -2.25 -10.05 -13.12
N VAL A 411 -3.40 -10.50 -13.63
CA VAL A 411 -4.59 -9.66 -13.83
C VAL A 411 -5.80 -10.27 -13.15
N ALA A 412 -6.51 -9.46 -12.41
CA ALA A 412 -7.78 -9.67 -11.74
C ALA A 412 -7.73 -10.56 -10.49
N TYR A 413 -7.28 -11.78 -10.58
CA TYR A 413 -7.31 -12.76 -9.47
C TYR A 413 -6.28 -13.88 -9.69
N PRO A 414 -5.86 -14.58 -8.60
CA PRO A 414 -4.90 -15.68 -8.68
C PRO A 414 -5.51 -16.91 -9.33
N ASP A 415 -4.72 -17.62 -10.15
CA ASP A 415 -5.12 -18.92 -10.71
C ASP A 415 -5.15 -20.01 -9.62
N LYS A 416 -4.33 -19.88 -8.59
CA LYS A 416 -4.27 -20.78 -7.43
C LYS A 416 -4.65 -20.01 -6.17
N TRP A 417 -5.80 -20.35 -5.61
CA TRP A 417 -6.31 -19.74 -4.39
C TRP A 417 -5.63 -20.29 -3.14
N LYS A 418 -5.52 -19.44 -2.12
CA LYS A 418 -4.98 -19.79 -0.82
C LYS A 418 -5.87 -20.82 -0.12
N ASP A 419 -5.26 -21.88 0.44
CA ASP A 419 -5.96 -22.91 1.20
C ASP A 419 -6.15 -22.51 2.66
N TYR A 420 -7.41 -22.36 3.08
CA TYR A 420 -7.82 -22.07 4.45
C TYR A 420 -8.31 -23.30 5.22
N SER A 421 -8.17 -24.52 4.69
CA SER A 421 -8.71 -25.74 5.32
C SER A 421 -8.20 -25.94 6.75
N LYS A 422 -6.92 -25.64 7.01
CA LYS A 422 -6.28 -25.78 8.32
C LYS A 422 -6.56 -24.62 9.28
N LEU A 423 -7.12 -23.49 8.82
CA LEU A 423 -7.49 -22.39 9.68
C LEU A 423 -8.70 -22.76 10.53
N VAL A 424 -8.59 -22.61 11.86
CA VAL A 424 -9.68 -22.88 12.79
C VAL A 424 -10.32 -21.57 13.24
N ILE A 425 -11.58 -21.38 12.92
CA ILE A 425 -12.42 -20.29 13.46
C ILE A 425 -13.53 -20.95 14.26
N THR A 426 -13.64 -20.58 15.55
CA THR A 426 -14.63 -21.15 16.48
C THR A 426 -15.82 -20.19 16.62
N SER A 427 -17.02 -20.69 16.43
CA SER A 427 -18.25 -19.92 16.64
C SER A 427 -18.49 -19.59 18.11
N GLU A 428 -19.24 -18.52 18.39
CA GLU A 428 -19.64 -18.13 19.74
C GLU A 428 -20.43 -19.24 20.46
N ALA A 429 -21.31 -19.94 19.70
CA ALA A 429 -22.09 -21.07 20.24
C ALA A 429 -21.20 -22.22 20.77
N LYS A 430 -19.97 -22.33 20.27
CA LYS A 430 -18.95 -23.28 20.72
C LYS A 430 -17.92 -22.66 21.68
N GLY A 431 -18.20 -21.47 22.23
CA GLY A 431 -17.32 -20.78 23.16
C GLY A 431 -16.20 -19.97 22.49
N GLY A 432 -16.27 -19.77 21.17
CA GLY A 432 -15.31 -18.92 20.44
C GLY A 432 -15.41 -17.46 20.85
N THR A 433 -14.26 -16.78 20.84
CA THR A 433 -14.17 -15.33 21.07
C THR A 433 -13.36 -14.71 19.93
N LEU A 434 -13.54 -13.40 19.71
CA LEU A 434 -12.76 -12.70 18.70
C LEU A 434 -11.25 -12.88 18.94
N TYR A 435 -10.78 -12.62 20.16
CA TYR A 435 -9.35 -12.71 20.48
C TYR A 435 -8.77 -14.11 20.22
N LYS A 436 -9.50 -15.17 20.63
CA LYS A 436 -9.04 -16.54 20.34
C LYS A 436 -9.03 -16.86 18.85
N ASN A 437 -10.00 -16.38 18.10
CA ASN A 437 -10.00 -16.54 16.65
C ASN A 437 -8.83 -15.78 15.98
N LEU A 438 -8.47 -14.59 16.49
CA LEU A 438 -7.28 -13.87 16.02
C LEU A 438 -5.97 -14.63 16.33
N GLN A 439 -5.85 -15.21 17.52
CA GLN A 439 -4.72 -16.09 17.85
C GLN A 439 -4.64 -17.29 16.90
N ASN A 440 -5.76 -17.94 16.60
CA ASN A 440 -5.81 -19.07 15.67
C ASN A 440 -5.39 -18.65 14.24
N ILE A 441 -5.76 -17.44 13.81
CA ILE A 441 -5.30 -16.86 12.55
C ILE A 441 -3.79 -16.65 12.58
N GLY A 442 -3.25 -16.08 13.64
CA GLY A 442 -1.80 -15.90 13.83
C GLY A 442 -1.05 -17.24 13.81
N GLU A 443 -1.52 -18.24 14.53
CA GLU A 443 -0.93 -19.59 14.56
C GLU A 443 -0.97 -20.27 13.19
N TRP A 444 -2.05 -20.09 12.42
CA TRP A 444 -2.17 -20.61 11.06
C TRP A 444 -1.18 -19.90 10.12
N GLN A 445 -1.09 -18.58 10.15
CA GLN A 445 -0.12 -17.81 9.36
C GLN A 445 1.32 -18.22 9.71
N TYR A 446 1.63 -18.30 10.99
CA TYR A 446 2.91 -18.77 11.52
C TYR A 446 3.31 -20.15 10.96
N SER A 447 2.37 -21.10 10.97
CA SER A 447 2.61 -22.45 10.44
C SER A 447 2.90 -22.45 8.93
N ARG A 448 2.27 -21.52 8.18
CA ARG A 448 2.53 -21.34 6.74
C ARG A 448 3.94 -20.76 6.50
N GLU A 449 4.35 -19.77 7.30
CA GLU A 449 5.69 -19.20 7.20
C GLU A 449 6.78 -20.23 7.52
N LEU A 450 6.60 -21.04 8.58
CA LEU A 450 7.51 -22.15 8.88
C LEU A 450 7.64 -23.15 7.71
N ALA A 451 6.54 -23.43 7.02
CA ALA A 451 6.52 -24.37 5.90
C ALA A 451 7.29 -23.86 4.67
N LYS A 452 7.54 -22.56 4.55
CA LYS A 452 8.32 -21.94 3.44
C LYS A 452 9.82 -22.06 3.66
N ILE A 453 10.31 -22.24 4.88
CA ILE A 453 11.75 -22.26 5.20
C ILE A 453 12.44 -23.36 4.40
N GLY A 454 13.53 -22.99 3.67
CA GLY A 454 14.30 -23.90 2.83
C GLY A 454 13.57 -24.43 1.61
N LYS A 455 12.45 -23.83 1.22
CA LYS A 455 11.69 -24.17 0.01
C LYS A 455 11.83 -23.10 -1.06
N PRO A 456 11.65 -23.48 -2.33
CA PRO A 456 11.51 -22.52 -3.41
C PRO A 456 10.34 -21.55 -3.15
N VAL A 457 10.46 -20.34 -3.70
CA VAL A 457 9.39 -19.33 -3.66
C VAL A 457 8.21 -19.79 -4.50
N ASP A 458 7.00 -19.73 -3.95
CA ASP A 458 5.76 -19.95 -4.72
C ASP A 458 5.37 -18.63 -5.43
N LYS A 459 5.85 -18.45 -6.66
CA LYS A 459 5.57 -17.26 -7.48
C LYS A 459 4.09 -17.14 -7.90
N THR A 460 3.22 -18.10 -7.56
CA THR A 460 1.77 -18.00 -7.82
C THR A 460 1.04 -17.21 -6.74
N GLU A 461 1.62 -17.01 -5.56
CA GLU A 461 1.03 -16.21 -4.47
C GLU A 461 0.86 -14.74 -4.90
N TRP A 462 -0.20 -14.10 -4.41
CA TRP A 462 -0.49 -12.68 -4.60
C TRP A 462 -0.28 -11.90 -3.30
N GLY A 463 0.26 -10.68 -3.39
CA GLY A 463 0.43 -9.77 -2.25
C GLY A 463 -0.84 -9.00 -1.88
N MET A 464 -1.83 -8.93 -2.82
CA MET A 464 -3.10 -8.23 -2.62
C MET A 464 -4.27 -9.15 -2.95
N THR A 465 -5.41 -8.91 -2.28
CA THR A 465 -6.66 -9.62 -2.59
C THR A 465 -7.31 -9.05 -3.85
N PRO A 466 -8.15 -9.82 -4.58
CA PRO A 466 -8.85 -9.34 -5.78
C PRO A 466 -9.72 -8.08 -5.56
N GLN A 467 -10.24 -7.89 -4.34
CA GLN A 467 -11.05 -6.74 -3.95
C GLN A 467 -10.23 -5.55 -3.41
N THR A 468 -8.93 -5.53 -3.68
CA THR A 468 -8.05 -4.38 -3.35
C THR A 468 -8.04 -3.39 -4.51
N VAL A 469 -8.35 -2.11 -4.24
CA VAL A 469 -8.22 -1.01 -5.22
C VAL A 469 -6.79 -0.50 -5.18
N ASN A 470 -5.90 -1.22 -5.80
CA ASN A 470 -4.48 -0.89 -5.98
C ASN A 470 -3.85 -1.80 -7.02
N ALA A 471 -2.56 -1.58 -7.32
CA ALA A 471 -1.69 -2.43 -8.11
C ALA A 471 -0.31 -2.49 -7.45
N TYR A 472 0.60 -3.36 -7.91
CA TYR A 472 1.98 -3.38 -7.44
C TYR A 472 2.93 -4.05 -8.42
N TYR A 473 4.20 -3.62 -8.36
CA TYR A 473 5.35 -4.34 -8.89
C TYR A 473 6.09 -5.07 -7.77
N ASN A 474 6.49 -6.31 -8.02
CA ASN A 474 7.30 -7.09 -7.10
C ASN A 474 8.69 -7.39 -7.73
N PRO A 475 9.77 -6.76 -7.25
CA PRO A 475 11.09 -6.86 -7.89
C PRO A 475 11.71 -8.27 -7.84
N VAL A 476 11.49 -9.03 -6.76
CA VAL A 476 12.05 -10.38 -6.62
C VAL A 476 11.36 -11.43 -7.49
N ASN A 477 10.12 -11.17 -7.91
CA ASN A 477 9.40 -12.01 -8.87
C ASN A 477 9.44 -11.41 -10.28
N ASN A 478 9.92 -10.19 -10.44
CA ASN A 478 9.83 -9.39 -11.67
C ASN A 478 8.40 -9.43 -12.25
N GLU A 479 7.41 -9.08 -11.42
CA GLU A 479 5.98 -9.20 -11.73
C GLU A 479 5.21 -7.92 -11.47
N ILE A 480 4.21 -7.66 -12.31
CA ILE A 480 3.19 -6.60 -12.15
C ILE A 480 1.83 -7.23 -11.90
N VAL A 481 1.09 -6.71 -10.93
CA VAL A 481 -0.15 -7.32 -10.44
C VAL A 481 -1.26 -6.28 -10.35
N PHE A 482 -2.41 -6.58 -10.98
CA PHE A 482 -3.60 -5.72 -11.03
C PHE A 482 -4.82 -6.47 -10.49
N PRO A 483 -5.21 -6.28 -9.23
CA PRO A 483 -6.42 -6.85 -8.65
C PRO A 483 -7.70 -6.43 -9.40
N ALA A 484 -8.74 -7.27 -9.35
CA ALA A 484 -9.99 -7.02 -10.06
C ALA A 484 -10.65 -5.67 -9.71
N ALA A 485 -10.52 -5.22 -8.45
CA ALA A 485 -11.22 -4.04 -7.98
C ALA A 485 -10.71 -2.73 -8.60
N ILE A 486 -9.42 -2.62 -8.99
CA ILE A 486 -8.92 -1.40 -9.67
C ILE A 486 -9.36 -1.32 -11.13
N LEU A 487 -9.78 -2.45 -11.73
CA LEU A 487 -10.16 -2.55 -13.14
C LEU A 487 -11.61 -2.06 -13.35
N GLN A 488 -11.93 -0.88 -12.81
CA GLN A 488 -13.23 -0.21 -12.86
C GLN A 488 -13.06 1.31 -13.02
N PRO A 489 -14.12 2.05 -13.45
CA PRO A 489 -14.05 3.51 -13.52
C PRO A 489 -13.66 4.15 -12.16
N PRO A 490 -12.84 5.22 -12.18
CA PRO A 490 -12.36 5.95 -13.35
C PRO A 490 -11.04 5.42 -13.94
N PHE A 491 -10.48 4.32 -13.43
CA PHE A 491 -9.21 3.75 -13.91
C PHE A 491 -9.37 3.00 -15.22
N PHE A 492 -10.35 2.11 -15.29
CA PHE A 492 -10.66 1.31 -16.46
C PHE A 492 -12.16 1.30 -16.72
N ASN A 493 -12.56 1.60 -17.96
CA ASN A 493 -13.95 1.51 -18.41
C ASN A 493 -13.98 0.80 -19.78
N PRO A 494 -14.49 -0.44 -19.87
CA PRO A 494 -14.54 -1.20 -21.12
C PRO A 494 -15.34 -0.51 -22.22
N HIS A 495 -16.17 0.49 -21.87
CA HIS A 495 -17.02 1.24 -22.80
C HIS A 495 -16.50 2.66 -23.10
N ALA A 496 -15.35 3.05 -22.54
CA ALA A 496 -14.70 4.34 -22.83
C ALA A 496 -13.84 4.25 -24.11
N ASP A 497 -13.48 5.41 -24.65
CA ASP A 497 -12.49 5.47 -25.72
C ASP A 497 -11.08 5.11 -25.19
N ALA A 498 -10.21 4.72 -26.13
CA ALA A 498 -8.86 4.26 -25.80
C ALA A 498 -8.07 5.29 -24.99
N ALA A 499 -8.16 6.59 -25.34
CA ALA A 499 -7.41 7.64 -24.65
C ALA A 499 -7.71 7.69 -23.15
N VAL A 500 -8.98 7.47 -22.76
CA VAL A 500 -9.37 7.42 -21.34
C VAL A 500 -8.76 6.22 -20.63
N ASN A 501 -8.79 5.03 -21.24
CA ASN A 501 -8.23 3.82 -20.63
C ASN A 501 -6.70 3.84 -20.61
N PHE A 502 -6.03 4.36 -21.66
CA PHE A 502 -4.58 4.52 -21.63
C PHE A 502 -4.12 5.60 -20.64
N GLY A 503 -4.86 6.72 -20.50
CA GLY A 503 -4.56 7.76 -19.53
C GLY A 503 -4.94 7.39 -18.07
N GLY A 504 -5.86 6.45 -17.90
CA GLY A 504 -6.25 5.88 -16.61
C GLY A 504 -5.41 4.67 -16.27
N ILE A 505 -5.98 3.46 -16.43
CA ILE A 505 -5.31 2.20 -16.06
C ILE A 505 -4.03 1.97 -16.88
N GLY A 506 -3.96 2.43 -18.14
CA GLY A 506 -2.75 2.28 -18.94
C GLY A 506 -1.55 3.00 -18.33
N ALA A 507 -1.74 4.23 -17.86
CA ALA A 507 -0.68 4.97 -17.17
C ALA A 507 -0.32 4.33 -15.82
N VAL A 508 -1.29 3.71 -15.10
CA VAL A 508 -1.02 2.92 -13.90
C VAL A 508 -0.22 1.66 -14.22
N ILE A 509 -0.53 0.95 -15.31
CA ILE A 509 0.26 -0.22 -15.74
C ILE A 509 1.69 0.21 -16.12
N GLY A 510 1.82 1.31 -16.85
CA GLY A 510 3.12 1.88 -17.18
C GLY A 510 3.91 2.29 -15.93
N HIS A 511 3.24 2.81 -14.90
CA HIS A 511 3.79 3.10 -13.59
C HIS A 511 4.34 1.83 -12.92
N GLU A 512 3.56 0.74 -12.83
CA GLU A 512 4.02 -0.53 -12.26
C GLU A 512 5.17 -1.14 -13.06
N MET A 513 5.14 -1.05 -14.39
CA MET A 513 6.25 -1.48 -15.23
C MET A 513 7.51 -0.64 -14.97
N SER A 514 7.36 0.66 -14.76
CA SER A 514 8.45 1.59 -14.49
C SER A 514 9.10 1.36 -13.12
N HIS A 515 8.37 0.80 -12.14
CA HIS A 515 8.97 0.34 -10.88
C HIS A 515 10.06 -0.72 -11.07
N GLY A 516 10.03 -1.49 -12.14
CA GLY A 516 11.15 -2.36 -12.51
C GLY A 516 12.45 -1.62 -12.79
N PHE A 517 12.38 -0.32 -13.04
CA PHE A 517 13.46 0.55 -13.49
C PHE A 517 13.57 1.85 -12.69
N ASP A 518 12.90 1.96 -11.53
CA ASP A 518 13.03 3.06 -10.60
C ASP A 518 14.33 2.94 -9.76
N ASP A 519 14.55 3.83 -8.80
CA ASP A 519 15.74 3.87 -7.94
C ASP A 519 15.94 2.59 -7.09
N SER A 520 14.87 1.88 -6.78
CA SER A 520 14.86 0.62 -6.03
C SER A 520 14.83 -0.60 -6.96
N GLY A 521 13.89 -0.64 -7.92
CA GLY A 521 13.73 -1.76 -8.84
C GLY A 521 14.90 -1.94 -9.79
N ALA A 522 15.58 -0.86 -10.18
CA ALA A 522 16.79 -0.89 -11.00
C ALA A 522 17.98 -1.65 -10.34
N GLN A 523 17.91 -1.92 -9.04
CA GLN A 523 18.89 -2.73 -8.31
C GLN A 523 18.72 -4.23 -8.55
N PHE A 524 17.62 -4.67 -9.17
CA PHE A 524 17.30 -6.08 -9.44
C PHE A 524 17.44 -6.40 -10.92
N ASP A 525 18.01 -7.56 -11.22
CA ASP A 525 18.13 -8.07 -12.58
C ASP A 525 16.81 -8.65 -13.14
N ALA A 526 16.87 -9.22 -14.33
CA ALA A 526 15.74 -9.82 -15.03
C ALA A 526 15.14 -11.05 -14.32
N ASP A 527 15.91 -11.72 -13.45
CA ASP A 527 15.52 -12.89 -12.68
C ASP A 527 15.02 -12.52 -11.27
N GLY A 528 15.06 -11.23 -10.92
CA GLY A 528 14.64 -10.70 -9.62
C GLY A 528 15.73 -10.77 -8.55
N ASN A 529 16.98 -10.92 -8.94
CA ASN A 529 18.10 -10.93 -8.00
C ASN A 529 18.69 -9.53 -7.82
N LEU A 530 19.04 -9.18 -6.59
CA LEU A 530 19.73 -7.94 -6.23
C LEU A 530 21.16 -7.98 -6.77
N VAL A 531 21.37 -7.52 -8.00
CA VAL A 531 22.64 -7.53 -8.74
C VAL A 531 22.81 -6.22 -9.48
N ASP A 532 23.97 -5.60 -9.37
CA ASP A 532 24.33 -4.44 -10.19
C ASP A 532 24.60 -4.89 -11.64
N TRP A 533 23.64 -4.59 -12.52
CA TRP A 533 23.67 -4.96 -13.94
C TRP A 533 23.99 -3.80 -14.88
N TRP A 534 24.26 -2.64 -14.30
CA TRP A 534 24.56 -1.39 -15.00
C TRP A 534 26.04 -1.29 -15.39
N THR A 535 26.34 -0.56 -16.47
CA THR A 535 27.68 0.00 -16.59
C THR A 535 27.85 1.17 -15.62
N PRO A 536 29.06 1.46 -15.12
CA PRO A 536 29.26 2.57 -14.19
C PRO A 536 28.81 3.93 -14.74
N GLU A 537 29.01 4.17 -16.04
CA GLU A 537 28.60 5.41 -16.72
C GLU A 537 27.08 5.53 -16.81
N ASP A 538 26.39 4.47 -17.23
CA ASP A 538 24.93 4.46 -17.34
C ASP A 538 24.28 4.64 -15.96
N LYS A 539 24.83 4.01 -14.92
CA LYS A 539 24.37 4.18 -13.54
C LYS A 539 24.51 5.64 -13.09
N ALA A 540 25.65 6.28 -13.36
CA ALA A 540 25.88 7.67 -13.01
C ALA A 540 24.90 8.62 -13.77
N ASN A 541 24.61 8.34 -15.04
CA ASN A 541 23.66 9.09 -15.84
C ASN A 541 22.22 8.93 -15.28
N PHE A 542 21.82 7.72 -14.93
CA PHE A 542 20.54 7.43 -14.29
C PHE A 542 20.42 8.16 -12.96
N GLU A 543 21.41 8.06 -12.07
CA GLU A 543 21.41 8.74 -10.78
C GLU A 543 21.34 10.27 -10.91
N LYS A 544 22.00 10.84 -11.93
CA LYS A 544 21.91 12.27 -12.21
C LYS A 544 20.48 12.69 -12.58
N ALA A 545 19.83 11.93 -13.46
CA ALA A 545 18.48 12.21 -13.89
C ALA A 545 17.46 12.06 -12.74
N THR A 546 17.59 10.99 -11.94
CA THR A 546 16.70 10.71 -10.79
C THR A 546 16.88 11.74 -9.67
N LYS A 547 18.10 12.20 -9.39
CA LYS A 547 18.37 13.32 -8.46
C LYS A 547 17.74 14.63 -8.93
N SER A 548 17.74 14.88 -10.25
CA SER A 548 17.05 16.07 -10.80
C SER A 548 15.54 16.00 -10.61
N LEU A 549 14.94 14.81 -10.72
CA LEU A 549 13.52 14.61 -10.45
C LEU A 549 13.21 14.79 -8.95
N ALA A 550 14.01 14.20 -8.06
CA ALA A 550 13.87 14.41 -6.62
C ALA A 550 13.91 15.90 -6.27
N ALA A 551 14.90 16.66 -6.80
CA ALA A 551 15.02 18.11 -6.59
C ALA A 551 13.83 18.92 -7.17
N GLN A 552 13.12 18.42 -8.18
CA GLN A 552 11.86 19.02 -8.62
C GLN A 552 10.79 18.86 -7.55
N TYR A 553 10.63 17.68 -6.97
CA TYR A 553 9.60 17.39 -5.98
C TYR A 553 9.89 18.01 -4.60
N ASP A 554 11.15 18.20 -4.22
CA ASP A 554 11.54 18.93 -2.98
C ASP A 554 11.01 20.37 -2.92
N LYS A 555 10.61 20.94 -4.05
CA LYS A 555 10.04 22.30 -4.13
C LYS A 555 8.55 22.36 -3.82
N TYR A 556 7.88 21.22 -3.78
CA TYR A 556 6.43 21.18 -3.58
C TYR A 556 6.07 21.22 -2.09
N GLU A 557 5.23 22.17 -1.74
CA GLU A 557 4.77 22.47 -0.37
C GLU A 557 3.26 22.17 -0.27
N PRO A 558 2.84 20.93 0.07
CA PRO A 558 1.43 20.57 0.19
C PRO A 558 0.73 21.26 1.36
N VAL A 559 1.47 21.55 2.43
CA VAL A 559 1.02 22.27 3.62
C VAL A 559 2.12 23.23 4.02
N LYS A 560 1.77 24.44 4.42
CA LYS A 560 2.73 25.48 4.80
C LYS A 560 3.80 24.95 5.78
N GLY A 561 5.06 25.09 5.41
CA GLY A 561 6.22 24.60 6.16
C GLY A 561 6.38 23.07 6.13
N THR A 562 5.70 22.36 5.22
CA THR A 562 5.85 20.92 5.04
C THR A 562 6.07 20.64 3.55
N PHE A 563 7.26 20.19 3.20
CA PHE A 563 7.65 19.92 1.82
C PHE A 563 7.62 18.42 1.52
N VAL A 564 7.40 18.09 0.26
CA VAL A 564 7.59 16.72 -0.23
C VAL A 564 9.07 16.36 -0.06
N ASN A 565 9.35 15.15 0.38
CA ASN A 565 10.70 14.60 0.39
C ASN A 565 10.95 13.91 -0.96
N GLY A 566 11.55 14.64 -1.90
CA GLY A 566 11.75 14.17 -3.27
C GLY A 566 12.63 12.92 -3.36
N THR A 567 13.60 12.75 -2.45
CA THR A 567 14.43 11.54 -2.39
C THR A 567 13.62 10.32 -1.90
N PHE A 568 12.80 10.49 -0.86
CA PHE A 568 11.96 9.41 -0.34
C PHE A 568 10.88 8.99 -1.35
N THR A 569 10.30 9.99 -2.06
CA THR A 569 9.24 9.73 -3.05
C THR A 569 9.77 9.45 -4.47
N ASN A 570 11.10 9.34 -4.64
CA ASN A 570 11.72 9.31 -5.98
C ASN A 570 11.25 8.14 -6.84
N GLY A 571 11.16 6.95 -6.28
CA GLY A 571 10.69 5.76 -7.02
C GLY A 571 9.30 5.95 -7.61
N GLU A 572 8.38 6.46 -6.79
CA GLU A 572 7.01 6.76 -7.21
C GLU A 572 6.96 7.85 -8.29
N ASN A 573 7.80 8.87 -8.15
CA ASN A 573 7.86 9.98 -9.10
C ASN A 573 8.48 9.53 -10.44
N ILE A 574 9.49 8.65 -10.42
CA ILE A 574 10.07 8.01 -11.61
C ILE A 574 9.01 7.14 -12.29
N ALA A 575 8.28 6.35 -11.52
CA ALA A 575 7.25 5.46 -12.02
C ALA A 575 6.09 6.24 -12.66
N ASP A 576 5.67 7.36 -12.09
CA ASP A 576 4.67 8.25 -12.68
C ASP A 576 5.14 8.84 -14.01
N LEU A 577 6.38 9.35 -14.07
CA LEU A 577 6.93 9.96 -15.27
C LEU A 577 7.09 8.91 -16.40
N GLY A 578 7.65 7.76 -16.10
CA GLY A 578 7.78 6.64 -17.02
C GLY A 578 6.42 6.12 -17.48
N GLY A 579 5.50 5.91 -16.53
CA GLY A 579 4.16 5.41 -16.78
C GLY A 579 3.36 6.26 -17.75
N VAL A 580 3.37 7.57 -17.56
CA VAL A 580 2.67 8.52 -18.47
C VAL A 580 3.30 8.52 -19.86
N ASN A 581 4.64 8.57 -19.98
CA ASN A 581 5.31 8.57 -21.28
C ASN A 581 5.02 7.28 -22.08
N ILE A 582 5.23 6.13 -21.42
CA ILE A 582 5.03 4.82 -22.04
C ILE A 582 3.56 4.64 -22.46
N ALA A 583 2.60 5.04 -21.60
CA ALA A 583 1.19 4.89 -21.90
C ALA A 583 0.70 5.83 -22.99
N TYR A 584 1.25 7.04 -23.07
CA TYR A 584 0.93 7.96 -24.15
C TYR A 584 1.39 7.43 -25.52
N ASP A 585 2.63 6.96 -25.63
CA ASP A 585 3.13 6.41 -26.89
C ASP A 585 2.44 5.08 -27.25
N ALA A 586 2.07 4.26 -26.25
CA ALA A 586 1.23 3.08 -26.45
C ALA A 586 -0.15 3.46 -27.02
N LEU A 587 -0.76 4.55 -26.55
CA LEU A 587 -2.00 5.10 -27.14
C LEU A 587 -1.79 5.49 -28.61
N GLN A 588 -0.68 6.17 -28.95
CA GLN A 588 -0.41 6.54 -30.35
C GLN A 588 -0.28 5.31 -31.25
N MET A 589 0.39 4.24 -30.77
CA MET A 589 0.47 2.96 -31.48
C MET A 589 -0.93 2.36 -31.69
N TYR A 590 -1.73 2.32 -30.62
CA TYR A 590 -3.11 1.81 -30.67
C TYR A 590 -3.97 2.59 -31.68
N LEU A 591 -3.94 3.92 -31.61
CA LEU A 591 -4.72 4.78 -32.51
C LEU A 591 -4.28 4.63 -33.98
N LYS A 592 -3.00 4.38 -34.24
CA LYS A 592 -2.49 4.07 -35.58
C LYS A 592 -3.04 2.74 -36.09
N ASP A 593 -3.09 1.72 -35.26
CA ASP A 593 -3.51 0.36 -35.63
C ASP A 593 -5.04 0.21 -35.73
N LYS A 594 -5.78 0.83 -34.80
CA LYS A 594 -7.25 0.67 -34.68
C LYS A 594 -8.06 1.84 -35.27
N GLY A 595 -7.40 2.95 -35.59
CA GLY A 595 -8.01 4.18 -36.04
C GLY A 595 -8.20 5.22 -34.95
N ASN A 596 -7.99 6.47 -35.28
CA ASN A 596 -8.20 7.62 -34.39
C ASN A 596 -9.63 8.10 -34.49
N PRO A 597 -10.45 8.07 -33.44
CA PRO A 597 -11.85 8.51 -33.46
C PRO A 597 -11.99 10.04 -33.54
N GLY A 598 -10.87 10.79 -33.53
CA GLY A 598 -10.87 12.25 -33.56
C GLY A 598 -11.24 12.88 -32.22
N THR A 599 -11.94 14.00 -32.27
CA THR A 599 -12.34 14.77 -31.07
C THR A 599 -13.62 14.22 -30.47
N ILE A 600 -13.62 13.96 -29.16
CA ILE A 600 -14.79 13.50 -28.40
C ILE A 600 -15.08 14.54 -27.30
N SER A 601 -16.32 15.01 -27.21
CA SER A 601 -16.77 16.03 -26.22
C SER A 601 -15.92 17.32 -26.26
N GLY A 602 -15.39 17.66 -27.43
CA GLY A 602 -14.59 18.87 -27.64
C GLY A 602 -13.10 18.74 -27.34
N TYR A 603 -12.61 17.53 -27.00
CA TYR A 603 -11.21 17.26 -26.67
C TYR A 603 -10.60 16.21 -27.60
N THR A 604 -9.35 16.45 -28.03
CA THR A 604 -8.58 15.48 -28.81
C THR A 604 -8.23 14.25 -27.98
N GLN A 605 -7.81 13.15 -28.63
CA GLN A 605 -7.39 11.94 -27.93
C GLN A 605 -6.20 12.23 -26.99
N ASP A 606 -5.26 13.07 -27.39
CA ASP A 606 -4.12 13.48 -26.55
C ASP A 606 -4.58 14.24 -25.30
N GLN A 607 -5.49 15.21 -25.46
CA GLN A 607 -6.06 15.94 -24.32
C GLN A 607 -6.81 15.01 -23.38
N ARG A 608 -7.62 14.10 -23.90
CA ARG A 608 -8.39 13.13 -23.12
C ARG A 608 -7.50 12.18 -22.33
N PHE A 609 -6.35 11.76 -22.88
CA PHE A 609 -5.34 10.98 -22.18
C PHE A 609 -4.85 11.68 -20.91
N PHE A 610 -4.34 12.90 -21.04
CA PHE A 610 -3.81 13.65 -19.89
C PHE A 610 -4.91 14.04 -18.88
N MET A 611 -6.12 14.32 -19.37
CA MET A 611 -7.26 14.60 -18.49
C MET A 611 -7.66 13.35 -17.68
N SER A 612 -7.60 12.16 -18.29
CA SER A 612 -7.86 10.90 -17.60
C SER A 612 -6.82 10.66 -16.50
N TRP A 613 -5.53 10.87 -16.77
CA TRP A 613 -4.47 10.84 -15.77
C TRP A 613 -4.75 11.77 -14.59
N ALA A 614 -5.07 13.03 -14.84
CA ALA A 614 -5.39 13.97 -13.76
C ALA A 614 -6.67 13.59 -12.99
N THR A 615 -7.61 12.90 -13.63
CA THR A 615 -8.83 12.40 -12.99
C THR A 615 -8.54 11.27 -11.99
N VAL A 616 -7.63 10.33 -12.31
CA VAL A 616 -7.29 9.25 -11.37
C VAL A 616 -6.61 9.79 -10.09
N TRP A 617 -5.88 10.90 -10.19
CA TRP A 617 -5.23 11.55 -9.04
C TRP A 617 -6.09 12.60 -8.33
N ARG A 618 -7.33 12.77 -8.74
CA ARG A 618 -8.29 13.67 -8.07
C ARG A 618 -8.43 13.27 -6.61
N THR A 619 -8.09 14.20 -5.70
CA THR A 619 -8.14 13.95 -4.26
C THR A 619 -8.31 15.24 -3.47
N LEU A 620 -9.08 15.17 -2.41
CA LEU A 620 -9.20 16.16 -1.34
C LEU A 620 -8.69 15.51 -0.06
N SER A 621 -7.76 16.15 0.63
CA SER A 621 -7.10 15.60 1.83
C SER A 621 -7.19 16.57 3.00
N SER A 622 -7.31 16.06 4.22
CA SER A 622 -7.14 16.90 5.41
C SER A 622 -5.68 17.34 5.54
N GLU A 623 -5.45 18.50 6.11
CA GLU A 623 -4.08 19.02 6.35
C GLU A 623 -3.26 18.05 7.20
N LYS A 624 -3.87 17.49 8.25
CA LYS A 624 -3.22 16.50 9.13
C LYS A 624 -2.81 15.24 8.37
N TYR A 625 -3.67 14.75 7.47
CA TYR A 625 -3.32 13.61 6.63
C TYR A 625 -2.12 13.92 5.74
N MET A 626 -2.09 15.09 5.09
CA MET A 626 -0.97 15.47 4.22
C MET A 626 0.35 15.59 4.98
N ILE A 627 0.33 16.16 6.20
CA ILE A 627 1.52 16.23 7.06
C ILE A 627 2.04 14.83 7.39
N ASN A 628 1.14 13.92 7.77
CA ASN A 628 1.51 12.53 8.06
C ASN A 628 2.00 11.81 6.78
N GLN A 629 1.32 12.01 5.65
CA GLN A 629 1.67 11.37 4.37
C GLN A 629 3.12 11.67 3.96
N VAL A 630 3.52 12.92 3.92
CA VAL A 630 4.89 13.27 3.47
C VAL A 630 6.00 12.74 4.39
N LYS A 631 5.67 12.32 5.61
CA LYS A 631 6.60 11.74 6.58
C LYS A 631 6.66 10.21 6.52
N THR A 632 5.59 9.55 6.09
CA THR A 632 5.44 8.09 6.27
C THR A 632 5.12 7.34 4.98
N ASP A 633 4.76 8.03 3.90
CA ASP A 633 4.31 7.44 2.64
C ASP A 633 5.28 7.83 1.51
N PRO A 634 5.84 6.86 0.74
CA PRO A 634 6.72 7.14 -0.39
C PRO A 634 6.01 7.80 -1.58
N HIS A 635 4.68 7.93 -1.56
CA HIS A 635 3.92 8.57 -2.62
C HIS A 635 3.79 10.08 -2.40
N SER A 636 4.09 10.85 -3.43
CA SER A 636 3.77 12.28 -3.46
C SER A 636 2.26 12.49 -3.39
N PRO A 637 1.75 13.60 -2.78
CA PRO A 637 0.31 13.88 -2.76
C PRO A 637 -0.30 13.94 -4.16
N GLY A 638 -1.53 13.42 -4.31
CA GLY A 638 -2.20 13.26 -5.61
C GLY A 638 -2.30 14.55 -6.42
N TYR A 639 -2.43 15.70 -5.75
CA TYR A 639 -2.38 17.00 -6.44
C TYR A 639 -1.12 17.15 -7.30
N PHE A 640 0.06 16.84 -6.75
CA PHE A 640 1.33 16.94 -7.48
C PHE A 640 1.48 15.81 -8.51
N ARG A 641 1.06 14.58 -8.20
CA ARG A 641 1.09 13.46 -9.14
C ARG A 641 0.31 13.75 -10.42
N SER A 642 -0.74 14.55 -10.34
CA SER A 642 -1.58 14.88 -11.49
C SER A 642 -0.88 15.70 -12.58
N PHE A 643 0.11 16.54 -12.23
CA PHE A 643 0.75 17.45 -13.19
C PHE A 643 2.28 17.42 -13.16
N ALA A 644 2.91 17.09 -12.03
CA ALA A 644 4.36 17.16 -11.91
C ALA A 644 5.13 16.22 -12.87
N PRO A 645 4.67 15.00 -13.20
CA PRO A 645 5.27 14.25 -14.29
C PRO A 645 5.01 14.91 -15.65
N LEU A 646 3.81 15.47 -15.89
CA LEU A 646 3.37 16.00 -17.18
C LEU A 646 4.22 17.19 -17.65
N ILE A 647 4.70 18.04 -16.74
CA ILE A 647 5.57 19.16 -17.09
C ILE A 647 6.94 18.76 -17.64
N ASN A 648 7.25 17.46 -17.67
CA ASN A 648 8.43 16.89 -18.31
C ASN A 648 8.11 16.17 -19.63
N VAL A 649 6.82 16.10 -20.05
CA VAL A 649 6.33 15.33 -21.21
C VAL A 649 6.06 16.25 -22.39
N ASP A 650 6.85 16.14 -23.46
CA ASP A 650 6.74 17.02 -24.65
C ASP A 650 5.33 16.99 -25.30
N ALA A 651 4.65 15.85 -25.26
CA ALA A 651 3.29 15.69 -25.79
C ALA A 651 2.26 16.52 -25.01
N PHE A 652 2.43 16.69 -23.70
CA PHE A 652 1.56 17.53 -22.87
C PHE A 652 1.60 19.00 -23.34
N TYR A 653 2.81 19.50 -23.67
CA TYR A 653 2.98 20.85 -24.22
C TYR A 653 2.23 21.06 -25.54
N LYS A 654 2.28 20.06 -26.41
CA LYS A 654 1.55 20.08 -27.69
C LYS A 654 0.03 20.02 -27.51
N ALA A 655 -0.43 19.13 -26.61
CA ALA A 655 -1.85 18.92 -26.37
C ALA A 655 -2.56 20.16 -25.81
N PHE A 656 -1.87 20.94 -24.99
CA PHE A 656 -2.44 22.10 -24.29
C PHE A 656 -1.77 23.44 -24.67
N ASP A 657 -0.93 23.46 -25.69
CA ASP A 657 -0.28 24.69 -26.25
C ASP A 657 0.48 25.48 -25.15
N LEU A 658 1.27 24.79 -24.32
CA LEU A 658 2.08 25.42 -23.28
C LEU A 658 3.20 26.26 -23.91
N LYS A 659 3.37 27.49 -23.44
CA LYS A 659 4.35 28.47 -23.95
C LYS A 659 5.13 29.10 -22.81
N LYS A 660 6.28 29.67 -23.17
CA LYS A 660 7.09 30.47 -22.23
C LYS A 660 6.24 31.57 -21.60
N GLY A 661 6.20 31.59 -20.27
CA GLY A 661 5.38 32.50 -19.47
C GLY A 661 4.18 31.82 -18.79
N ASP A 662 3.75 30.63 -19.22
CA ASP A 662 2.76 29.82 -18.51
C ASP A 662 3.39 29.23 -17.23
N LYS A 663 2.58 29.05 -16.18
CA LYS A 663 3.10 28.60 -14.86
C LYS A 663 3.69 27.19 -14.87
N LEU A 664 3.14 26.30 -15.69
CA LEU A 664 3.61 24.92 -15.81
C LEU A 664 4.72 24.76 -16.88
N TYR A 665 5.14 25.84 -17.51
CA TYR A 665 6.14 25.78 -18.58
C TYR A 665 7.54 25.53 -18.04
N LYS A 666 8.23 24.58 -18.65
CA LYS A 666 9.68 24.37 -18.56
C LYS A 666 10.29 24.41 -19.96
N THR A 667 11.52 24.92 -20.08
CA THR A 667 12.25 24.80 -21.35
C THR A 667 12.53 23.34 -21.67
N PRO A 668 12.77 22.97 -22.92
CA PRO A 668 13.10 21.59 -23.29
C PRO A 668 14.28 21.01 -22.49
N GLU A 669 15.27 21.86 -22.16
CA GLU A 669 16.47 21.48 -21.40
C GLU A 669 16.20 21.24 -19.92
N GLU A 670 15.16 21.88 -19.37
CA GLU A 670 14.72 21.73 -17.97
C GLU A 670 13.81 20.51 -17.77
N ARG A 671 13.29 19.93 -18.87
CA ARG A 671 12.43 18.76 -18.81
C ARG A 671 13.25 17.51 -18.49
N ILE A 672 12.88 16.84 -17.44
CA ILE A 672 13.60 15.66 -16.96
C ILE A 672 13.15 14.46 -17.80
N LYS A 673 14.12 13.75 -18.37
CA LYS A 673 13.91 12.55 -19.18
C LYS A 673 14.69 11.40 -18.54
N ILE A 674 13.97 10.33 -18.19
CA ILE A 674 14.55 9.12 -17.59
C ILE A 674 14.29 7.95 -18.51
N TRP A 675 13.02 7.61 -18.75
CA TRP A 675 12.57 6.51 -19.63
C TRP A 675 11.77 7.01 -20.82
#